data_bb83d149c47206a2e3aa80c9b9f25c38
#
_entry.id   bb83d149c47206a2e3aa80c9b9f25c38
#
_cell.length_a   1.000
_cell.length_b   1.000
_cell.length_c   1.000
_cell.angle_alpha   90.00
_cell.angle_beta   90.00
_cell.angle_gamma   90.00
#
_symmetry.space_group_name_H-M   'P 1'
#
loop_
_entity.id
_entity.type
_entity.pdbx_description
1 polymer ?
#
loop_
_entity_poly.entity_id
_entity_poly.type
_entity_poly.pdbx_seq_one_letter_code
_entity_poly.pdbx_strand_id
1 'polypeptide(L)'
;MKTKNILAAFTLLAASLCPTMAQAQSDEAKMNTFIDNLMNKMTLKEKLGQLNLPVTGDIVTGQAKSSDVASKIKRGEVGGLFNLKGVEKIKEVQKIAVEQSRLHIPLLFGMDVIHGYETVFPIPFSLSCSWDMEAIKRTAQIAAQECSADGINWTFSPMLDICRDPRWGRMAEGSGEDPYLGSCIAKAMVEGYQGQNLAAPNTVMACVKHFALYGGAEAGRDYNTVDMSHWRMFNYYMPPYKAAVDAGALSVMTSFNVVDGVPATGNKWLLTDVLRKMWGFKGMVVTDYTAIQEMTAHGLGDLQQVSAMALNAGTDMDMVADGFLGTIEKSINEGKVTMETVNTACRRILEAKYKLGIFDDPYKYCNVKRAKKEIYTPQNRAFSREIAAKTFVLLKNEGNLLPLQRKGKIALIGPLADNSKNMSGTWSVVARLDDNKTILGSMKKALEGKAEVLYAKGSNLMYDAKREADATMFGREMRDSRSKEEMLKEALDVAQQADIIVAAVGESSEMSGECSSRTNLEMPDAQKDLLIALKKTGKPIVLVNFSGRATVMTWEQENFPAILNVWFGGCESGDAICDVLFGDKVPSGKLTATMPKSVGQIPLYYNHLNTGRPLKEGKWFSKFTSNYLDIDNDPLYPFGYGLSYTTFKYGKPTLSSNTMTNNETISVSVDITNTGNYDADEIAQMYIRDLAASVSRPVKELKGFERISIKKGETKTVTFTITPEDLKFYNQELEYKNEPGEFEVMVGPNSKDVQTLTFTLK
;
A
#
# COMPACT_ATOMS: atom_id res chain seq x y z
N MET A 1 -7.79 -54.70 13.36
CA MET A 1 -6.44 -54.10 13.18
C MET A 1 -6.43 -52.66 12.65
N LYS A 2 -7.54 -51.88 12.70
CA LYS A 2 -7.59 -50.50 12.19
C LYS A 2 -7.64 -49.42 13.28
N THR A 3 -7.82 -49.75 14.51
CA THR A 3 -7.95 -48.78 15.63
C THR A 3 -6.62 -48.42 16.32
N LYS A 4 -5.56 -49.22 16.14
CA LYS A 4 -4.24 -48.94 16.74
C LYS A 4 -3.40 -47.88 15.99
N ASN A 5 -3.66 -47.70 14.70
CA ASN A 5 -2.87 -46.73 13.89
C ASN A 5 -3.35 -45.28 14.01
N ILE A 6 -4.58 -45.02 14.45
CA ILE A 6 -5.12 -43.66 14.65
C ILE A 6 -4.59 -43.07 15.96
N LEU A 7 -4.41 -43.89 17.02
CA LEU A 7 -3.84 -43.43 18.29
C LEU A 7 -2.33 -43.09 18.19
N ALA A 8 -1.60 -43.81 17.31
CA ALA A 8 -0.17 -43.53 17.08
C ALA A 8 0.07 -42.26 16.29
N ALA A 9 -0.85 -41.89 15.35
CA ALA A 9 -0.76 -40.65 14.61
C ALA A 9 -1.06 -39.40 15.47
N PHE A 10 -2.02 -39.49 16.40
CA PHE A 10 -2.30 -38.40 17.35
C PHE A 10 -1.19 -38.22 18.38
N THR A 11 -0.54 -39.29 18.82
CA THR A 11 0.59 -39.22 19.78
C THR A 11 1.86 -38.68 19.10
N LEU A 12 2.10 -38.92 17.82
CA LEU A 12 3.21 -38.37 17.07
C LEU A 12 3.01 -36.87 16.73
N LEU A 13 1.78 -36.41 16.47
CA LEU A 13 1.48 -35.00 16.26
C LEU A 13 1.58 -34.19 17.56
N ALA A 14 1.12 -34.73 18.68
CA ALA A 14 1.27 -34.12 20.01
C ALA A 14 2.73 -34.07 20.47
N ALA A 15 3.55 -35.07 20.11
CA ALA A 15 4.97 -35.12 20.47
C ALA A 15 5.84 -34.16 19.62
N SER A 16 5.39 -33.76 18.41
CA SER A 16 6.11 -32.79 17.56
C SER A 16 5.77 -31.34 17.88
N LEU A 17 4.64 -31.06 18.53
CA LEU A 17 4.23 -29.70 18.97
C LEU A 17 4.81 -29.33 20.34
N CYS A 18 5.08 -30.33 21.23
CA CYS A 18 5.62 -30.10 22.56
C CYS A 18 7.04 -29.47 22.61
N PRO A 19 8.01 -29.88 21.75
CA PRO A 19 9.34 -29.28 21.77
C PRO A 19 9.38 -27.84 21.22
N THR A 20 8.52 -27.47 20.29
CA THR A 20 8.47 -26.09 19.74
C THR A 20 7.89 -25.10 20.74
N MET A 21 6.86 -25.46 21.49
CA MET A 21 6.30 -24.61 22.56
C MET A 21 7.27 -24.46 23.74
N ALA A 22 7.93 -25.55 24.16
CA ALA A 22 8.93 -25.49 25.21
C ALA A 22 10.15 -24.67 24.84
N GLN A 23 10.59 -24.71 23.57
CA GLN A 23 11.68 -23.89 23.05
C GLN A 23 11.28 -22.41 23.02
N ALA A 24 10.08 -22.07 22.52
CA ALA A 24 9.59 -20.71 22.49
C ALA A 24 9.48 -20.09 23.89
N GLN A 25 8.96 -20.84 24.86
CA GLN A 25 8.91 -20.40 26.27
C GLN A 25 10.31 -20.21 26.88
N SER A 26 11.27 -21.08 26.54
CA SER A 26 12.68 -20.95 26.96
C SER A 26 13.32 -19.69 26.39
N ASP A 27 13.06 -19.36 25.13
CA ASP A 27 13.66 -18.20 24.48
C ASP A 27 13.03 -16.89 24.96
N GLU A 28 11.72 -16.87 25.23
CA GLU A 28 11.06 -15.73 25.87
C GLU A 28 11.58 -15.49 27.31
N ALA A 29 11.78 -16.53 28.07
CA ALA A 29 12.35 -16.43 29.43
C ALA A 29 13.79 -15.89 29.42
N LYS A 30 14.62 -16.30 28.45
CA LYS A 30 15.99 -15.76 28.24
C LYS A 30 15.94 -14.27 27.89
N MET A 31 15.09 -13.89 26.93
CA MET A 31 14.88 -12.50 26.55
C MET A 31 14.49 -11.65 27.74
N ASN A 32 13.48 -12.07 28.50
CA ASN A 32 13.01 -11.34 29.68
C ASN A 32 14.13 -11.16 30.71
N THR A 33 14.87 -12.22 31.04
CA THR A 33 16.00 -12.16 31.97
C THR A 33 17.08 -11.20 31.50
N PHE A 34 17.45 -11.23 30.21
CA PHE A 34 18.44 -10.34 29.60
C PHE A 34 18.01 -8.87 29.73
N ILE A 35 16.75 -8.57 29.35
CA ILE A 35 16.21 -7.22 29.35
C ILE A 35 16.07 -6.68 30.78
N ASP A 36 15.60 -7.50 31.75
CA ASP A 36 15.52 -7.11 33.15
C ASP A 36 16.90 -6.71 33.71
N ASN A 37 17.91 -7.53 33.44
CA ASN A 37 19.29 -7.26 33.88
C ASN A 37 19.85 -5.97 33.23
N LEU A 38 19.50 -5.70 31.96
CA LEU A 38 19.92 -4.48 31.28
C LEU A 38 19.21 -3.26 31.86
N MET A 39 17.88 -3.30 32.00
CA MET A 39 17.06 -2.19 32.50
C MET A 39 17.39 -1.81 33.93
N ASN A 40 17.79 -2.76 34.78
CA ASN A 40 18.25 -2.50 36.14
C ASN A 40 19.55 -1.70 36.21
N LYS A 41 20.36 -1.69 35.13
CA LYS A 41 21.58 -0.88 35.03
C LYS A 41 21.35 0.50 34.41
N MET A 42 20.19 0.72 33.77
CA MET A 42 19.90 1.97 33.05
C MET A 42 19.49 3.09 33.99
N THR A 43 20.04 4.26 33.74
CA THR A 43 19.55 5.53 34.31
C THR A 43 18.23 5.93 33.65
N LEU A 44 17.48 6.88 34.26
CA LEU A 44 16.29 7.44 33.64
C LEU A 44 16.58 8.03 32.25
N LYS A 45 17.66 8.78 32.11
CA LYS A 45 18.08 9.38 30.84
C LYS A 45 18.36 8.34 29.75
N GLU A 46 18.98 7.24 30.07
CA GLU A 46 19.22 6.16 29.13
C GLU A 46 17.94 5.42 28.75
N LYS A 47 16.97 5.29 29.66
CA LYS A 47 15.65 4.75 29.35
C LYS A 47 14.88 5.66 28.41
N LEU A 48 14.84 6.96 28.70
CA LEU A 48 14.24 7.98 27.81
C LEU A 48 14.98 8.06 26.46
N GLY A 49 16.29 7.82 26.46
CA GLY A 49 17.09 7.74 25.24
C GLY A 49 16.62 6.62 24.31
N GLN A 50 16.20 5.46 24.84
CA GLN A 50 15.65 4.41 23.98
C GLN A 50 14.34 4.82 23.29
N LEU A 51 13.60 5.76 23.88
CA LEU A 51 12.34 6.28 23.34
C LEU A 51 12.56 7.39 22.29
N ASN A 52 13.81 7.77 21.98
CA ASN A 52 14.15 8.88 21.09
C ASN A 52 14.64 8.37 19.72
N LEU A 53 14.00 8.84 18.64
CA LEU A 53 14.29 8.51 17.26
C LEU A 53 14.60 9.79 16.44
N PRO A 54 15.81 10.32 16.50
CA PRO A 54 16.21 11.50 15.73
C PRO A 54 16.50 11.15 14.24
N VAL A 55 16.43 12.18 13.37
CA VAL A 55 16.77 12.11 11.96
C VAL A 55 18.22 12.49 11.71
N THR A 56 18.85 11.91 10.69
CA THR A 56 20.26 12.20 10.36
C THR A 56 20.44 13.20 9.21
N GLY A 57 19.50 13.29 8.27
CA GLY A 57 19.53 14.28 7.19
C GLY A 57 20.20 13.84 5.90
N ASP A 58 20.64 12.58 5.74
CA ASP A 58 21.12 12.05 4.45
C ASP A 58 19.97 12.00 3.43
N ILE A 59 18.77 11.69 3.90
CA ILE A 59 17.53 11.70 3.14
C ILE A 59 16.55 12.64 3.84
N VAL A 60 15.95 13.56 3.09
CA VAL A 60 15.02 14.55 3.63
C VAL A 60 13.60 14.11 3.33
N THR A 61 12.87 13.70 4.37
CA THR A 61 11.45 13.34 4.30
C THR A 61 10.55 14.29 5.10
N GLY A 62 11.15 15.30 5.75
CA GLY A 62 10.44 16.30 6.54
C GLY A 62 11.31 17.54 6.80
N GLN A 63 10.78 18.54 7.49
CA GLN A 63 11.45 19.84 7.69
C GLN A 63 12.21 19.97 9.01
N ALA A 64 11.86 19.16 10.03
CA ALA A 64 12.53 19.20 11.32
C ALA A 64 13.94 18.59 11.23
N LYS A 65 14.86 19.12 12.04
CA LYS A 65 16.25 18.68 12.09
C LYS A 65 16.62 18.30 13.52
N SER A 66 17.37 17.22 13.66
CA SER A 66 17.96 16.81 14.93
C SER A 66 19.36 17.39 15.09
N SER A 67 19.71 17.81 16.30
CA SER A 67 21.03 18.38 16.63
C SER A 67 21.80 17.47 17.59
N ASP A 68 23.13 17.58 17.56
CA ASP A 68 24.04 16.91 18.50
C ASP A 68 23.86 15.37 18.59
N VAL A 69 23.47 14.75 17.48
CA VAL A 69 23.09 13.34 17.45
C VAL A 69 24.24 12.42 17.91
N ALA A 70 25.47 12.66 17.46
CA ALA A 70 26.60 11.82 17.85
C ALA A 70 26.90 11.88 19.36
N SER A 71 26.78 13.05 19.97
CA SER A 71 26.95 13.20 21.42
C SER A 71 25.80 12.59 22.21
N LYS A 72 24.56 12.71 21.71
CA LYS A 72 23.39 12.03 22.29
C LYS A 72 23.59 10.49 22.26
N ILE A 73 24.10 9.92 21.16
CA ILE A 73 24.39 8.48 21.08
C ILE A 73 25.41 8.06 22.15
N LYS A 74 26.52 8.80 22.30
CA LYS A 74 27.54 8.51 23.33
C LYS A 74 26.98 8.52 24.76
N ARG A 75 26.03 9.42 25.04
CA ARG A 75 25.35 9.48 26.34
C ARG A 75 24.24 8.45 26.53
N GLY A 76 23.93 7.62 25.50
CA GLY A 76 22.86 6.64 25.54
C GLY A 76 21.45 7.25 25.39
N GLU A 77 21.36 8.44 24.81
CA GLU A 77 20.13 9.23 24.65
C GLU A 77 19.45 9.03 23.29
N VAL A 78 19.76 7.93 22.57
CA VAL A 78 19.19 7.58 21.24
C VAL A 78 18.87 6.10 21.18
N GLY A 79 17.62 5.78 20.86
CA GLY A 79 17.17 4.40 20.66
C GLY A 79 17.32 3.88 19.23
N GLY A 80 17.21 4.77 18.27
CA GLY A 80 17.39 4.49 16.85
C GLY A 80 17.63 5.76 16.07
N LEU A 81 17.92 5.60 14.78
CA LEU A 81 18.06 6.69 13.81
C LEU A 81 17.28 6.32 12.55
N PHE A 82 16.85 7.31 11.79
CA PHE A 82 16.27 7.04 10.48
C PHE A 82 16.82 7.99 9.42
N ASN A 83 16.59 7.59 8.14
CA ASN A 83 17.08 8.30 6.96
C ASN A 83 18.61 8.42 6.85
N LEU A 84 19.33 7.46 7.42
CA LEU A 84 20.77 7.28 7.21
C LEU A 84 20.99 6.24 6.10
N LYS A 85 21.74 6.59 5.06
CA LYS A 85 22.06 5.70 3.93
C LYS A 85 23.55 5.36 3.87
N GLY A 86 23.84 4.09 3.53
CA GLY A 86 25.19 3.61 3.31
C GLY A 86 25.72 2.76 4.45
N VAL A 87 26.04 1.51 4.13
CA VAL A 87 26.46 0.49 5.10
C VAL A 87 27.69 0.89 5.92
N GLU A 88 28.65 1.61 5.33
CA GLU A 88 29.83 2.10 6.04
C GLU A 88 29.46 3.18 7.07
N LYS A 89 28.63 4.14 6.69
CA LYS A 89 28.15 5.20 7.61
C LYS A 89 27.34 4.60 8.77
N ILE A 90 26.42 3.68 8.46
CA ILE A 90 25.60 3.00 9.47
C ILE A 90 26.51 2.24 10.43
N LYS A 91 27.54 1.56 9.92
CA LYS A 91 28.53 0.88 10.75
C LYS A 91 29.29 1.81 11.68
N GLU A 92 29.74 2.98 11.20
CA GLU A 92 30.45 3.96 12.04
C GLU A 92 29.54 4.53 13.13
N VAL A 93 28.27 4.80 12.82
CA VAL A 93 27.30 5.28 13.81
C VAL A 93 26.98 4.19 14.83
N GLN A 94 26.78 2.94 14.39
CA GLN A 94 26.56 1.80 15.30
C GLN A 94 27.76 1.60 16.23
N LYS A 95 28.97 1.79 15.72
CA LYS A 95 30.21 1.73 16.52
C LYS A 95 30.22 2.74 17.66
N ILE A 96 29.71 3.97 17.43
CA ILE A 96 29.60 4.96 18.52
C ILE A 96 28.68 4.42 19.62
N ALA A 97 27.53 3.81 19.27
CA ALA A 97 26.59 3.28 20.24
C ALA A 97 27.18 2.10 21.03
N VAL A 98 27.79 1.11 20.33
CA VAL A 98 28.28 -0.12 20.98
C VAL A 98 29.66 -0.01 21.63
N GLU A 99 30.50 0.91 21.21
CA GLU A 99 31.88 1.00 21.73
C GLU A 99 32.11 2.22 22.63
N GLN A 100 31.32 3.30 22.47
CA GLN A 100 31.56 4.58 23.16
C GLN A 100 30.46 4.96 24.15
N SER A 101 29.31 4.26 24.18
CA SER A 101 28.29 4.45 25.20
C SER A 101 28.50 3.52 26.40
N ARG A 102 27.94 3.88 27.55
CA ARG A 102 28.16 3.15 28.81
C ARG A 102 27.55 1.73 28.81
N LEU A 103 26.40 1.53 28.16
CA LEU A 103 25.67 0.27 28.19
C LEU A 103 25.77 -0.52 26.90
N HIS A 104 26.46 0.01 25.88
CA HIS A 104 26.72 -0.68 24.63
C HIS A 104 25.44 -1.15 23.89
N ILE A 105 24.32 -0.42 24.03
CA ILE A 105 23.04 -0.78 23.44
C ILE A 105 23.06 -0.41 21.94
N PRO A 106 22.83 -1.38 21.02
CA PRO A 106 22.82 -1.11 19.61
C PRO A 106 21.59 -0.26 19.19
N LEU A 107 21.73 0.48 18.09
CA LEU A 107 20.68 1.33 17.53
C LEU A 107 19.77 0.55 16.56
N LEU A 108 18.51 0.98 16.48
CA LEU A 108 17.66 0.69 15.33
C LEU A 108 18.00 1.67 14.20
N PHE A 109 17.92 1.20 12.94
CA PHE A 109 18.07 2.03 11.74
C PHE A 109 16.83 1.89 10.89
N GLY A 110 16.01 2.96 10.88
CA GLY A 110 14.74 3.03 10.20
C GLY A 110 14.82 3.75 8.84
N MET A 111 13.95 3.36 7.90
CA MET A 111 13.78 4.04 6.63
C MET A 111 12.41 3.74 6.00
N ASP A 112 11.90 4.70 5.21
CA ASP A 112 10.70 4.51 4.39
C ASP A 112 11.00 3.67 3.16
N VAL A 113 10.96 2.34 3.31
CA VAL A 113 11.12 1.37 2.22
C VAL A 113 9.73 0.89 1.83
N ILE A 114 8.95 1.77 1.18
CA ILE A 114 7.50 1.59 0.98
C ILE A 114 7.21 0.57 -0.14
N HIS A 115 7.89 0.68 -1.28
CA HIS A 115 7.72 -0.22 -2.43
C HIS A 115 9.05 -0.56 -3.12
N GLY A 116 10.05 -0.87 -2.32
CA GLY A 116 11.40 -1.21 -2.75
C GLY A 116 12.45 -0.30 -2.14
N TYR A 117 13.70 -0.70 -2.27
CA TYR A 117 14.87 0.07 -1.84
C TYR A 117 15.51 0.77 -3.05
N GLU A 118 16.67 0.34 -3.54
CA GLU A 118 17.20 0.87 -4.81
C GLU A 118 16.52 0.23 -6.03
N THR A 119 16.15 -1.06 -5.95
CA THR A 119 15.19 -1.64 -6.88
C THR A 119 13.78 -1.23 -6.47
N VAL A 120 13.22 -0.29 -7.20
CA VAL A 120 11.87 0.22 -6.94
C VAL A 120 10.85 -0.60 -7.73
N PHE A 121 9.83 -1.10 -7.02
CA PHE A 121 8.67 -1.77 -7.56
C PHE A 121 7.55 -0.76 -7.86
N PRO A 122 6.45 -1.18 -8.52
CA PRO A 122 5.27 -0.34 -8.63
C PRO A 122 4.81 0.20 -7.27
N ILE A 123 4.20 1.39 -7.26
CA ILE A 123 3.60 1.94 -6.03
C ILE A 123 2.62 0.93 -5.42
N PRO A 124 2.38 0.93 -4.09
CA PRO A 124 1.52 -0.06 -3.43
C PRO A 124 0.11 -0.16 -4.03
N PHE A 125 -0.50 0.96 -4.41
CA PHE A 125 -1.80 0.96 -5.09
C PHE A 125 -1.75 0.23 -6.44
N SER A 126 -0.66 0.40 -7.20
CA SER A 126 -0.42 -0.38 -8.42
C SER A 126 -0.21 -1.86 -8.11
N LEU A 127 0.64 -2.19 -7.12
CA LEU A 127 0.89 -3.58 -6.70
C LEU A 127 -0.41 -4.31 -6.34
N SER A 128 -1.35 -3.64 -5.66
CA SER A 128 -2.63 -4.22 -5.32
C SER A 128 -3.42 -4.67 -6.56
N CYS A 129 -3.33 -3.92 -7.68
CA CYS A 129 -3.99 -4.25 -8.94
C CYS A 129 -3.48 -5.55 -9.59
N SER A 130 -2.36 -6.10 -9.13
CA SER A 130 -1.90 -7.43 -9.56
C SER A 130 -2.74 -8.57 -8.99
N TRP A 131 -3.35 -8.40 -7.82
CA TRP A 131 -4.05 -9.45 -7.06
C TRP A 131 -3.19 -10.70 -6.82
N ASP A 132 -1.85 -10.55 -6.85
CA ASP A 132 -0.86 -11.63 -6.74
C ASP A 132 -0.12 -11.51 -5.40
N MET A 133 -0.68 -12.17 -4.37
CA MET A 133 -0.16 -12.06 -3.00
C MET A 133 1.28 -12.59 -2.85
N GLU A 134 1.64 -13.63 -3.61
CA GLU A 134 3.00 -14.17 -3.58
C GLU A 134 3.99 -13.20 -4.23
N ALA A 135 3.61 -12.57 -5.34
CA ALA A 135 4.44 -11.54 -5.97
C ALA A 135 4.59 -10.31 -5.07
N ILE A 136 3.51 -9.86 -4.40
CA ILE A 136 3.56 -8.76 -3.43
C ILE A 136 4.48 -9.11 -2.25
N LYS A 137 4.35 -10.31 -1.69
CA LYS A 137 5.25 -10.82 -0.65
C LYS A 137 6.71 -10.82 -1.13
N ARG A 138 6.96 -11.21 -2.38
CA ARG A 138 8.28 -11.24 -2.97
C ARG A 138 8.87 -9.84 -3.12
N THR A 139 8.07 -8.79 -3.45
CA THR A 139 8.56 -7.40 -3.46
C THR A 139 9.08 -6.98 -2.10
N ALA A 140 8.34 -7.30 -1.02
CA ALA A 140 8.75 -7.00 0.35
C ALA A 140 10.02 -7.76 0.76
N GLN A 141 10.17 -9.03 0.35
CA GLN A 141 11.39 -9.81 0.60
C GLN A 141 12.63 -9.19 -0.07
N ILE A 142 12.49 -8.76 -1.33
CA ILE A 142 13.61 -8.12 -2.05
C ILE A 142 13.94 -6.77 -1.41
N ALA A 143 12.91 -5.99 -1.06
CA ALA A 143 13.09 -4.72 -0.36
C ALA A 143 13.82 -4.91 0.98
N ALA A 144 13.44 -5.92 1.78
CA ALA A 144 14.11 -6.28 3.03
C ALA A 144 15.56 -6.73 2.79
N GLN A 145 15.80 -7.54 1.78
CA GLN A 145 17.13 -8.01 1.41
C GLN A 145 18.04 -6.83 1.04
N GLU A 146 17.58 -5.92 0.19
CA GLU A 146 18.38 -4.77 -0.26
C GLU A 146 18.67 -3.79 0.88
N CYS A 147 17.62 -3.34 1.60
CA CYS A 147 17.79 -2.36 2.66
C CYS A 147 18.60 -2.93 3.85
N SER A 148 18.43 -4.20 4.19
CA SER A 148 19.23 -4.86 5.23
C SER A 148 20.69 -5.02 4.82
N ALA A 149 20.98 -5.19 3.53
CA ALA A 149 22.35 -5.23 3.01
C ALA A 149 23.04 -3.86 3.11
N ASP A 150 22.29 -2.77 3.14
CA ASP A 150 22.78 -1.40 3.34
C ASP A 150 22.79 -0.95 4.82
N GLY A 151 22.39 -1.85 5.75
CA GLY A 151 22.46 -1.61 7.19
C GLY A 151 21.11 -1.28 7.86
N ILE A 152 20.03 -1.12 7.12
CA ILE A 152 18.69 -0.86 7.66
C ILE A 152 18.15 -2.13 8.31
N ASN A 153 17.53 -2.01 9.48
CA ASN A 153 16.91 -3.13 10.20
C ASN A 153 15.45 -2.89 10.55
N TRP A 154 14.89 -1.76 10.14
CA TRP A 154 13.52 -1.35 10.39
C TRP A 154 12.96 -0.59 9.18
N THR A 155 11.84 -1.03 8.61
CA THR A 155 11.14 -0.30 7.54
C THR A 155 9.84 0.32 8.06
N PHE A 156 9.49 1.54 7.58
CA PHE A 156 8.21 2.19 7.87
C PHE A 156 7.15 1.78 6.84
N SER A 157 6.95 0.48 6.70
CA SER A 157 6.03 -0.19 5.77
C SER A 157 5.52 -1.51 6.39
N PRO A 158 4.30 -1.99 6.04
CA PRO A 158 3.38 -1.49 5.01
C PRO A 158 2.47 -0.34 5.49
N MET A 159 2.03 0.48 4.53
CA MET A 159 0.95 1.43 4.73
C MET A 159 -0.39 0.74 4.45
N LEU A 160 -1.31 0.77 5.41
CA LEU A 160 -2.53 -0.06 5.41
C LEU A 160 -3.84 0.74 5.47
N ASP A 161 -3.75 2.05 5.26
CA ASP A 161 -4.92 2.92 5.27
C ASP A 161 -5.85 2.60 4.10
N ILE A 162 -7.08 2.20 4.42
CA ILE A 162 -8.14 2.07 3.41
C ILE A 162 -8.55 3.47 2.93
N CYS A 163 -8.54 3.67 1.61
CA CYS A 163 -8.88 4.93 0.98
C CYS A 163 -10.16 4.80 0.14
N ARG A 164 -11.20 5.57 0.48
CA ARG A 164 -12.47 5.63 -0.24
C ARG A 164 -12.75 7.02 -0.86
N ASP A 165 -11.79 7.92 -0.70
CA ASP A 165 -11.81 9.24 -1.31
C ASP A 165 -10.50 9.47 -2.09
N PRO A 166 -10.51 9.28 -3.42
CA PRO A 166 -9.32 9.38 -4.24
C PRO A 166 -8.77 10.81 -4.34
N ARG A 167 -9.41 11.81 -3.74
CA ARG A 167 -8.81 13.14 -3.58
C ARG A 167 -7.62 13.12 -2.64
N TRP A 168 -7.55 12.15 -1.72
CA TRP A 168 -6.41 11.94 -0.84
C TRP A 168 -5.21 11.39 -1.63
N GLY A 169 -4.09 12.11 -1.60
CA GLY A 169 -2.90 11.77 -2.38
C GLY A 169 -2.22 10.47 -1.95
N ARG A 170 -2.27 10.15 -0.66
CA ARG A 170 -1.64 8.96 -0.09
C ARG A 170 -2.37 7.65 -0.44
N MET A 171 -3.47 7.71 -1.19
CA MET A 171 -4.05 6.52 -1.83
C MET A 171 -2.98 5.72 -2.61
N ALA A 172 -2.00 6.40 -3.17
CA ALA A 172 -0.86 5.80 -3.88
C ALA A 172 -0.04 4.81 -3.04
N GLU A 173 -0.03 4.98 -1.72
CA GLU A 173 0.76 4.19 -0.77
C GLU A 173 0.02 2.97 -0.22
N GLY A 174 -1.31 2.88 -0.41
CA GLY A 174 -2.18 1.84 0.14
C GLY A 174 -2.62 0.80 -0.88
N SER A 175 -3.60 -0.01 -0.49
CA SER A 175 -4.16 -1.11 -1.30
C SER A 175 -5.53 -0.80 -1.93
N GLY A 176 -6.00 0.45 -1.84
CA GLY A 176 -7.29 0.88 -2.37
C GLY A 176 -8.41 0.88 -1.33
N GLU A 177 -9.62 0.50 -1.75
CA GLU A 177 -10.86 0.72 -0.97
C GLU A 177 -11.36 -0.49 -0.18
N ASP A 178 -10.81 -1.69 -0.45
CA ASP A 178 -11.38 -2.94 0.06
C ASP A 178 -10.63 -3.49 1.29
N PRO A 179 -11.32 -3.71 2.42
CA PRO A 179 -10.69 -4.19 3.65
C PRO A 179 -10.21 -5.64 3.58
N TYR A 180 -10.84 -6.53 2.81
CA TYR A 180 -10.44 -7.92 2.68
C TYR A 180 -9.14 -8.04 1.87
N LEU A 181 -9.09 -7.43 0.68
CA LEU A 181 -7.88 -7.39 -0.14
C LEU A 181 -6.74 -6.69 0.60
N GLY A 182 -7.03 -5.56 1.26
CA GLY A 182 -6.07 -4.84 2.11
C GLY A 182 -5.51 -5.73 3.22
N SER A 183 -6.34 -6.58 3.84
CA SER A 183 -5.89 -7.55 4.86
C SER A 183 -4.99 -8.64 4.30
N CYS A 184 -5.29 -9.16 3.11
CA CYS A 184 -4.44 -10.13 2.43
C CYS A 184 -3.06 -9.53 2.08
N ILE A 185 -3.04 -8.29 1.58
CA ILE A 185 -1.81 -7.55 1.25
C ILE A 185 -1.00 -7.25 2.51
N ALA A 186 -1.66 -6.81 3.59
CA ALA A 186 -1.02 -6.54 4.88
C ALA A 186 -0.25 -7.75 5.40
N LYS A 187 -0.88 -8.92 5.39
CA LYS A 187 -0.26 -10.19 5.76
C LYS A 187 0.94 -10.52 4.87
N ALA A 188 0.77 -10.45 3.55
CA ALA A 188 1.83 -10.77 2.59
C ALA A 188 3.06 -9.85 2.77
N MET A 189 2.85 -8.55 2.99
CA MET A 189 3.92 -7.58 3.17
C MET A 189 4.67 -7.80 4.51
N VAL A 190 3.96 -7.98 5.63
CA VAL A 190 4.59 -8.26 6.94
C VAL A 190 5.41 -9.54 6.88
N GLU A 191 4.85 -10.63 6.34
CA GLU A 191 5.56 -11.89 6.17
C GLU A 191 6.76 -11.75 5.21
N GLY A 192 6.66 -10.89 4.21
CA GLY A 192 7.75 -10.60 3.28
C GLY A 192 8.92 -9.89 3.96
N TYR A 193 8.67 -8.83 4.71
CA TYR A 193 9.70 -8.06 5.42
C TYR A 193 10.35 -8.85 6.55
N GLN A 194 9.55 -9.50 7.40
CA GLN A 194 10.03 -10.15 8.61
C GLN A 194 10.48 -11.60 8.39
N GLY A 195 10.07 -12.23 7.28
CA GLY A 195 10.39 -13.62 6.97
C GLY A 195 9.94 -14.60 8.04
N GLN A 196 10.49 -15.80 8.01
CA GLN A 196 10.24 -16.83 9.05
C GLN A 196 11.11 -16.65 10.30
N ASN A 197 12.19 -15.90 10.20
CA ASN A 197 13.11 -15.59 11.28
C ASN A 197 13.57 -14.15 11.18
N LEU A 198 13.03 -13.30 12.03
CA LEU A 198 13.38 -11.87 12.06
C LEU A 198 14.86 -11.63 12.42
N ALA A 199 15.50 -12.54 13.12
CA ALA A 199 16.93 -12.46 13.41
C ALA A 199 17.83 -12.85 12.22
N ALA A 200 17.28 -13.19 11.06
CA ALA A 200 18.09 -13.42 9.85
C ALA A 200 18.67 -12.08 9.30
N PRO A 201 19.85 -12.11 8.65
CA PRO A 201 20.50 -10.88 8.20
C PRO A 201 19.82 -10.19 7.01
N ASN A 202 18.88 -10.86 6.35
CA ASN A 202 18.15 -10.37 5.16
C ASN A 202 16.67 -10.07 5.42
N THR A 203 16.29 -9.93 6.68
CA THR A 203 14.96 -9.53 7.13
C THR A 203 15.03 -8.23 7.90
N VAL A 204 13.92 -7.50 7.97
CA VAL A 204 13.80 -6.24 8.71
C VAL A 204 12.49 -6.20 9.47
N MET A 205 12.44 -5.45 10.56
CA MET A 205 11.20 -5.21 11.30
C MET A 205 10.24 -4.37 10.45
N ALA A 206 9.01 -4.86 10.26
CA ALA A 206 7.93 -4.13 9.62
C ALA A 206 7.33 -3.10 10.58
N CYS A 207 6.83 -1.98 10.05
CA CYS A 207 6.09 -0.96 10.78
C CYS A 207 4.79 -0.66 10.08
N VAL A 208 3.70 -1.11 10.68
CA VAL A 208 2.34 -0.93 10.16
C VAL A 208 1.92 0.52 10.33
N LYS A 209 1.51 1.19 9.26
CA LYS A 209 1.13 2.60 9.30
C LYS A 209 -0.09 2.90 8.41
N HIS A 210 -0.80 3.98 8.66
CA HIS A 210 -0.71 4.86 9.83
C HIS A 210 -1.86 4.53 10.78
N PHE A 211 -1.59 4.13 12.00
CA PHE A 211 -2.59 3.65 12.93
C PHE A 211 -3.23 4.81 13.72
N ALA A 212 -4.54 5.21 13.38
CA ALA A 212 -5.36 4.54 12.41
C ALA A 212 -6.29 5.51 11.69
N LEU A 213 -6.97 4.99 10.67
CA LEU A 213 -8.07 5.64 9.95
C LEU A 213 -7.68 6.78 9.02
N TYR A 214 -6.42 7.02 8.78
CA TYR A 214 -5.92 8.20 8.07
C TYR A 214 -6.47 8.34 6.64
N GLY A 215 -6.76 7.23 5.95
CA GLY A 215 -7.42 7.23 4.64
C GLY A 215 -8.89 7.65 4.65
N GLY A 216 -9.47 7.90 5.83
CA GLY A 216 -10.82 8.45 6.01
C GLY A 216 -10.87 9.96 6.21
N ALA A 217 -9.79 10.70 5.91
CA ALA A 217 -9.70 12.14 6.09
C ALA A 217 -10.80 12.89 5.33
N GLU A 218 -11.46 13.84 5.99
CA GLU A 218 -12.54 14.64 5.42
C GLU A 218 -12.10 15.39 4.17
N ALA A 219 -12.92 15.31 3.12
CA ALA A 219 -12.70 15.89 1.80
C ALA A 219 -11.42 15.35 1.09
N GLY A 220 -10.90 14.19 1.50
CA GLY A 220 -9.63 13.65 0.97
C GLY A 220 -8.44 14.58 1.19
N ARG A 221 -8.51 15.49 2.14
CA ARG A 221 -7.44 16.45 2.42
C ARG A 221 -6.49 15.88 3.44
N ASP A 222 -5.21 15.81 3.07
CA ASP A 222 -4.17 15.25 3.92
C ASP A 222 -4.07 16.00 5.26
N TYR A 223 -3.71 15.30 6.34
CA TYR A 223 -3.64 15.80 7.72
C TYR A 223 -4.97 16.33 8.30
N ASN A 224 -6.10 16.08 7.61
CA ASN A 224 -7.40 16.58 8.05
C ASN A 224 -8.05 15.63 9.07
N THR A 225 -9.11 16.13 9.70
CA THR A 225 -9.95 15.40 10.65
C THR A 225 -10.51 14.13 10.03
N VAL A 226 -10.61 13.09 10.84
CA VAL A 226 -11.36 11.87 10.56
C VAL A 226 -12.51 11.77 11.55
N ASP A 227 -13.72 11.62 11.03
CA ASP A 227 -14.93 11.39 11.83
C ASP A 227 -15.72 10.21 11.26
N MET A 228 -15.87 9.17 12.05
CA MET A 228 -16.69 8.00 11.70
C MET A 228 -17.06 7.20 12.94
N SER A 229 -18.19 6.47 12.87
CA SER A 229 -18.60 5.58 13.95
C SER A 229 -17.62 4.43 14.18
N HIS A 230 -17.53 3.93 15.41
CA HIS A 230 -16.75 2.73 15.75
C HIS A 230 -17.18 1.53 14.89
N TRP A 231 -18.48 1.37 14.63
CA TRP A 231 -18.99 0.34 13.73
C TRP A 231 -18.33 0.41 12.34
N ARG A 232 -18.21 1.63 11.76
CA ARG A 232 -17.54 1.85 10.47
C ARG A 232 -16.05 1.60 10.54
N MET A 233 -15.39 1.99 11.64
CA MET A 233 -13.98 1.73 11.89
C MET A 233 -13.69 0.23 11.81
N PHE A 234 -14.36 -0.57 12.63
CA PHE A 234 -14.07 -1.99 12.77
C PHE A 234 -14.46 -2.82 11.54
N ASN A 235 -15.51 -2.45 10.81
CA ASN A 235 -15.91 -3.21 9.63
C ASN A 235 -15.10 -2.86 8.38
N TYR A 236 -14.53 -1.63 8.26
CA TYR A 236 -13.95 -1.20 6.98
C TYR A 236 -12.53 -0.66 7.04
N TYR A 237 -12.14 0.04 8.10
CA TYR A 237 -10.83 0.69 8.15
C TYR A 237 -9.80 -0.05 8.99
N MET A 238 -10.23 -0.77 10.01
CA MET A 238 -9.36 -1.47 10.94
C MET A 238 -8.90 -2.87 10.49
N PRO A 239 -9.60 -3.61 9.60
CA PRO A 239 -9.25 -5.00 9.28
C PRO A 239 -7.81 -5.19 8.76
N PRO A 240 -7.24 -4.34 7.87
CA PRO A 240 -5.86 -4.52 7.43
C PRO A 240 -4.82 -4.39 8.55
N TYR A 241 -5.03 -3.49 9.50
CA TYR A 241 -4.14 -3.37 10.66
C TYR A 241 -4.21 -4.60 11.56
N LYS A 242 -5.44 -5.11 11.80
CA LYS A 242 -5.63 -6.34 12.56
C LYS A 242 -4.93 -7.52 11.91
N ALA A 243 -5.07 -7.68 10.59
CA ALA A 243 -4.41 -8.71 9.81
C ALA A 243 -2.88 -8.62 9.90
N ALA A 244 -2.31 -7.41 9.90
CA ALA A 244 -0.87 -7.21 10.07
C ALA A 244 -0.39 -7.56 11.49
N VAL A 245 -1.17 -7.21 12.51
CA VAL A 245 -0.89 -7.61 13.91
C VAL A 245 -0.92 -9.13 14.04
N ASP A 246 -1.91 -9.80 13.45
CA ASP A 246 -2.05 -11.26 13.46
C ASP A 246 -0.92 -11.96 12.66
N ALA A 247 -0.40 -11.30 11.62
CA ALA A 247 0.78 -11.74 10.87
C ALA A 247 2.10 -11.52 11.64
N GLY A 248 2.05 -10.94 12.84
CA GLY A 248 3.20 -10.78 13.73
C GLY A 248 4.02 -9.51 13.50
N ALA A 249 3.44 -8.44 12.96
CA ALA A 249 4.11 -7.14 12.87
C ALA A 249 4.65 -6.71 14.24
N LEU A 250 5.90 -6.25 14.29
CA LEU A 250 6.56 -5.88 15.55
C LEU A 250 6.56 -4.40 15.86
N SER A 251 6.20 -3.54 14.92
CA SER A 251 5.99 -2.13 15.19
C SER A 251 4.78 -1.56 14.46
N VAL A 252 4.22 -0.51 15.05
CA VAL A 252 3.08 0.25 14.54
C VAL A 252 3.43 1.73 14.63
N MET A 253 3.12 2.50 13.60
CA MET A 253 3.28 3.96 13.58
C MET A 253 1.91 4.63 13.73
N THR A 254 1.80 5.59 14.64
CA THR A 254 0.56 6.36 14.84
C THR A 254 0.31 7.31 13.68
N SER A 255 -0.96 7.57 13.38
CA SER A 255 -1.34 8.55 12.36
C SER A 255 -1.41 9.99 12.91
N PHE A 256 -1.47 10.96 12.00
CA PHE A 256 -1.57 12.40 12.35
C PHE A 256 -2.98 12.84 12.76
N ASN A 257 -4.00 12.19 12.23
CA ASN A 257 -5.40 12.60 12.41
C ASN A 257 -5.93 12.34 13.81
N VAL A 258 -7.00 13.04 14.13
CA VAL A 258 -7.80 12.75 15.33
C VAL A 258 -8.66 11.50 15.13
N VAL A 259 -8.93 10.81 16.22
CA VAL A 259 -9.91 9.71 16.33
C VAL A 259 -10.78 10.03 17.54
N ASP A 260 -12.09 10.20 17.33
CA ASP A 260 -13.02 10.64 18.39
C ASP A 260 -12.56 11.92 19.12
N GLY A 261 -12.03 12.89 18.37
CA GLY A 261 -11.57 14.18 18.89
C GLY A 261 -10.20 14.16 19.54
N VAL A 262 -9.50 13.01 19.61
CA VAL A 262 -8.17 12.87 20.20
C VAL A 262 -7.17 12.45 19.11
N PRO A 263 -6.03 13.16 18.92
CA PRO A 263 -4.99 12.72 17.99
C PRO A 263 -4.54 11.30 18.26
N ALA A 264 -4.40 10.49 17.21
CA ALA A 264 -4.09 9.07 17.33
C ALA A 264 -2.86 8.79 18.20
N THR A 265 -1.84 9.64 18.11
CA THR A 265 -0.60 9.57 18.90
C THR A 265 -0.84 9.65 20.42
N GLY A 266 -1.87 10.38 20.87
CA GLY A 266 -2.25 10.52 22.27
C GLY A 266 -3.54 9.78 22.67
N ASN A 267 -4.09 8.96 21.77
CA ASN A 267 -5.38 8.30 21.98
C ASN A 267 -5.23 6.97 22.71
N LYS A 268 -5.50 6.99 24.02
CA LYS A 268 -5.39 5.82 24.90
C LYS A 268 -6.36 4.70 24.49
N TRP A 269 -7.59 5.03 24.10
CA TRP A 269 -8.54 4.02 23.62
C TRP A 269 -7.99 3.27 22.43
N LEU A 270 -7.48 3.99 21.43
CA LEU A 270 -6.92 3.42 20.22
C LEU A 270 -5.67 2.55 20.49
N LEU A 271 -4.68 3.11 21.21
CA LEU A 271 -3.37 2.49 21.38
C LEU A 271 -3.34 1.43 22.51
N THR A 272 -4.08 1.65 23.58
CA THR A 272 -4.08 0.72 24.72
C THR A 272 -5.27 -0.22 24.67
N ASP A 273 -6.50 0.28 24.53
CA ASP A 273 -7.67 -0.58 24.67
C ASP A 273 -7.92 -1.41 23.41
N VAL A 274 -7.82 -0.83 22.21
CA VAL A 274 -7.98 -1.56 20.94
C VAL A 274 -6.70 -2.33 20.60
N LEU A 275 -5.59 -1.64 20.34
CA LEU A 275 -4.38 -2.27 19.79
C LEU A 275 -3.79 -3.32 20.75
N ARG A 276 -3.65 -2.99 22.04
CA ARG A 276 -2.96 -3.86 22.99
C ARG A 276 -3.89 -4.83 23.71
N LYS A 277 -5.02 -4.37 24.27
CA LYS A 277 -5.91 -5.23 25.04
C LYS A 277 -6.79 -6.09 24.15
N MET A 278 -7.47 -5.48 23.18
CA MET A 278 -8.40 -6.21 22.31
C MET A 278 -7.65 -7.09 21.31
N TRP A 279 -6.61 -6.57 20.64
CA TRP A 279 -5.87 -7.31 19.61
C TRP A 279 -4.62 -8.02 20.10
N GLY A 280 -4.18 -7.77 21.33
CA GLY A 280 -3.04 -8.45 21.94
C GLY A 280 -1.67 -8.05 21.39
N PHE A 281 -1.55 -6.89 20.73
CA PHE A 281 -0.29 -6.43 20.17
C PHE A 281 0.80 -6.29 21.23
N LYS A 282 1.96 -6.92 20.99
CA LYS A 282 3.10 -6.96 21.92
C LYS A 282 4.29 -6.10 21.49
N GLY A 283 4.28 -5.62 20.25
CA GLY A 283 5.37 -4.84 19.68
C GLY A 283 5.43 -3.39 20.18
N MET A 284 6.31 -2.59 19.56
CA MET A 284 6.48 -1.17 19.90
C MET A 284 5.59 -0.27 19.04
N VAL A 285 5.20 0.88 19.60
CA VAL A 285 4.48 1.95 18.90
C VAL A 285 5.41 3.16 18.76
N VAL A 286 5.65 3.57 17.52
CA VAL A 286 6.39 4.80 17.19
C VAL A 286 5.41 5.88 16.70
N THR A 287 5.73 7.15 16.90
CA THR A 287 4.95 8.24 16.30
C THR A 287 5.27 8.37 14.81
N ASP A 288 4.39 9.02 14.06
CA ASP A 288 4.78 9.64 12.80
C ASP A 288 5.69 10.86 13.05
N TYR A 289 6.22 11.44 11.98
CA TYR A 289 7.18 12.53 12.00
C TYR A 289 6.64 13.75 12.75
N THR A 290 7.28 14.15 13.83
CA THR A 290 6.89 15.27 14.73
C THR A 290 5.48 15.18 15.35
N ALA A 291 4.78 14.06 15.25
CA ALA A 291 3.36 13.94 15.63
C ALA A 291 3.07 14.29 17.11
N ILE A 292 4.02 14.11 18.04
CA ILE A 292 3.86 14.59 19.43
C ILE A 292 3.81 16.12 19.46
N GLN A 293 4.75 16.80 18.80
CA GLN A 293 4.78 18.25 18.77
C GLN A 293 3.55 18.84 18.11
N GLU A 294 3.03 18.19 17.07
CA GLU A 294 1.82 18.63 16.36
C GLU A 294 0.57 18.61 17.23
N MET A 295 0.53 17.77 18.27
CA MET A 295 -0.57 17.77 19.24
C MET A 295 -0.71 19.13 19.97
N THR A 296 0.34 19.96 20.02
CA THR A 296 0.25 21.33 20.55
C THR A 296 -0.63 22.20 19.65
N ALA A 297 -0.55 22.03 18.32
CA ALA A 297 -1.40 22.74 17.35
C ALA A 297 -2.86 22.27 17.39
N HIS A 298 -3.11 21.04 17.85
CA HIS A 298 -4.47 20.54 18.13
C HIS A 298 -5.07 21.16 19.40
N GLY A 299 -4.31 21.99 20.15
CA GLY A 299 -4.81 22.67 21.34
C GLY A 299 -4.80 21.82 22.62
N LEU A 300 -4.02 20.74 22.67
CA LEU A 300 -3.99 19.80 23.80
C LEU A 300 -2.97 20.17 24.91
N GLY A 301 -2.26 21.27 24.74
CA GLY A 301 -1.31 21.78 25.72
C GLY A 301 0.08 22.07 25.16
N ASP A 302 1.04 22.30 26.06
CA ASP A 302 2.46 22.48 25.72
C ASP A 302 3.14 21.14 25.41
N LEU A 303 4.37 21.15 24.92
CA LEU A 303 5.13 19.96 24.56
C LEU A 303 5.24 18.95 25.73
N GLN A 304 5.34 19.41 26.98
CA GLN A 304 5.38 18.53 28.14
C GLN A 304 4.05 17.81 28.34
N GLN A 305 2.93 18.51 28.22
CA GLN A 305 1.60 17.96 28.41
C GLN A 305 1.28 16.92 27.33
N VAL A 306 1.53 17.25 26.06
CA VAL A 306 1.25 16.32 24.94
C VAL A 306 2.20 15.13 24.93
N SER A 307 3.47 15.29 25.35
CA SER A 307 4.41 14.18 25.53
C SER A 307 3.94 13.21 26.62
N ALA A 308 3.50 13.74 27.77
CA ALA A 308 2.94 12.92 28.83
C ALA A 308 1.66 12.17 28.38
N MET A 309 0.80 12.85 27.63
CA MET A 309 -0.40 12.27 27.05
C MET A 309 -0.07 11.10 26.10
N ALA A 310 0.85 11.29 25.16
CA ALA A 310 1.27 10.28 24.20
C ALA A 310 1.87 9.03 24.89
N LEU A 311 2.79 9.23 25.84
CA LEU A 311 3.44 8.14 26.56
C LEU A 311 2.42 7.35 27.42
N ASN A 312 1.51 8.03 28.11
CA ASN A 312 0.44 7.40 28.90
C ASN A 312 -0.62 6.70 28.03
N ALA A 313 -0.79 7.13 26.77
CA ALA A 313 -1.67 6.46 25.81
C ALA A 313 -1.11 5.15 25.30
N GLY A 314 0.22 4.93 25.36
CA GLY A 314 0.88 3.70 24.93
C GLY A 314 1.80 3.89 23.71
N THR A 315 2.14 5.13 23.35
CA THR A 315 3.21 5.45 22.40
C THR A 315 4.56 5.20 23.06
N ASP A 316 5.44 4.43 22.41
CA ASP A 316 6.70 3.98 23.01
C ASP A 316 7.92 4.77 22.49
N MET A 317 7.88 5.30 21.26
CA MET A 317 9.02 5.98 20.65
C MET A 317 8.59 7.27 19.94
N ASP A 318 9.34 8.34 20.16
CA ASP A 318 9.12 9.68 19.64
C ASP A 318 10.01 9.95 18.43
N MET A 319 9.38 10.14 17.25
CA MET A 319 10.08 10.47 16.02
C MET A 319 10.25 11.99 15.90
N VAL A 320 11.47 12.46 16.10
CA VAL A 320 11.98 13.85 15.84
C VAL A 320 11.45 14.96 16.74
N ALA A 321 10.34 14.79 17.45
CA ALA A 321 9.75 15.86 18.26
C ALA A 321 10.61 16.27 19.50
N ASP A 322 11.56 15.42 19.93
CA ASP A 322 12.39 15.60 21.14
C ASP A 322 11.56 15.80 22.43
N GLY A 323 10.28 15.38 22.37
CA GLY A 323 9.30 15.56 23.43
C GLY A 323 9.56 14.63 24.62
N PHE A 324 9.79 13.33 24.36
CA PHE A 324 10.03 12.36 25.43
C PHE A 324 11.36 12.62 26.14
N LEU A 325 12.45 12.79 25.41
CA LEU A 325 13.76 13.03 25.96
C LEU A 325 13.83 14.36 26.73
N GLY A 326 13.14 15.39 26.21
CA GLY A 326 13.20 16.75 26.75
C GLY A 326 12.28 17.03 27.95
N THR A 327 11.15 16.30 28.08
CA THR A 327 10.09 16.71 29.01
C THR A 327 9.63 15.65 30.02
N ILE A 328 9.84 14.35 29.78
CA ILE A 328 9.25 13.29 30.62
C ILE A 328 9.86 13.23 32.00
N GLU A 329 11.15 13.56 32.19
CA GLU A 329 11.74 13.65 33.55
C GLU A 329 11.00 14.63 34.44
N LYS A 330 10.67 15.81 33.89
CA LYS A 330 9.84 16.82 34.58
C LYS A 330 8.45 16.30 34.86
N SER A 331 7.83 15.60 33.89
CA SER A 331 6.49 15.01 34.03
C SER A 331 6.44 13.93 35.13
N ILE A 332 7.52 13.15 35.31
CA ILE A 332 7.65 12.20 36.41
C ILE A 332 7.70 12.92 37.75
N ASN A 333 8.52 13.96 37.87
CA ASN A 333 8.66 14.74 39.12
C ASN A 333 7.35 15.44 39.50
N GLU A 334 6.50 15.76 38.53
CA GLU A 334 5.18 16.35 38.74
C GLU A 334 4.06 15.31 38.90
N GLY A 335 4.37 14.01 38.84
CA GLY A 335 3.40 12.91 38.98
C GLY A 335 2.48 12.71 37.76
N LYS A 336 2.78 13.33 36.61
CA LYS A 336 2.00 13.21 35.37
C LYS A 336 2.29 11.92 34.59
N VAL A 337 3.47 11.33 34.77
CA VAL A 337 3.92 10.07 34.18
C VAL A 337 4.57 9.23 35.27
N THR A 338 4.36 7.90 35.21
CA THR A 338 4.99 6.98 36.18
C THR A 338 6.28 6.38 35.60
N MET A 339 7.20 5.99 36.50
CA MET A 339 8.38 5.21 36.10
C MET A 339 8.01 3.88 35.43
N GLU A 340 6.89 3.28 35.80
CA GLU A 340 6.39 2.05 35.19
C GLU A 340 6.02 2.27 33.72
N THR A 341 5.37 3.40 33.39
CA THR A 341 5.06 3.77 32.01
C THR A 341 6.33 3.89 31.17
N VAL A 342 7.36 4.58 31.68
CA VAL A 342 8.66 4.70 31.00
C VAL A 342 9.34 3.34 30.84
N ASN A 343 9.34 2.52 31.90
CA ASN A 343 9.93 1.18 31.87
C ASN A 343 9.23 0.28 30.82
N THR A 344 7.91 0.37 30.73
CA THR A 344 7.12 -0.41 29.76
C THR A 344 7.46 -0.05 28.32
N ALA A 345 7.53 1.26 28.00
CA ALA A 345 7.91 1.72 26.68
C ALA A 345 9.36 1.34 26.32
N CYS A 346 10.31 1.57 27.23
CA CYS A 346 11.70 1.18 27.06
C CYS A 346 11.86 -0.33 26.82
N ARG A 347 11.18 -1.16 27.61
CA ARG A 347 11.18 -2.63 27.45
C ARG A 347 10.78 -3.07 26.05
N ARG A 348 9.69 -2.54 25.49
CA ARG A 348 9.20 -2.92 24.17
C ARG A 348 10.22 -2.63 23.06
N ILE A 349 10.94 -1.55 23.18
CA ILE A 349 12.02 -1.19 22.24
C ILE A 349 13.20 -2.15 22.38
N LEU A 350 13.59 -2.49 23.63
CA LEU A 350 14.66 -3.46 23.88
C LEU A 350 14.28 -4.87 23.41
N GLU A 351 13.01 -5.28 23.56
CA GLU A 351 12.48 -6.55 23.03
C GLU A 351 12.55 -6.59 21.49
N ALA A 352 12.23 -5.49 20.80
CA ALA A 352 12.36 -5.40 19.35
C ALA A 352 13.83 -5.58 18.94
N LYS A 353 14.77 -4.92 19.60
CA LYS A 353 16.22 -5.08 19.38
C LYS A 353 16.70 -6.52 19.64
N TYR A 354 16.20 -7.15 20.69
CA TYR A 354 16.53 -8.54 21.01
C TYR A 354 16.04 -9.50 19.92
N LYS A 355 14.78 -9.37 19.50
CA LYS A 355 14.17 -10.18 18.44
C LYS A 355 14.84 -10.01 17.09
N LEU A 356 15.37 -8.81 16.79
CA LEU A 356 16.24 -8.56 15.65
C LEU A 356 17.62 -9.24 15.76
N GLY A 357 18.02 -9.73 16.95
CA GLY A 357 19.32 -10.34 17.20
C GLY A 357 20.50 -9.36 17.14
N ILE A 358 20.25 -8.06 17.29
CA ILE A 358 21.31 -7.04 17.23
C ILE A 358 22.07 -6.90 18.56
N PHE A 359 21.59 -7.49 19.66
CA PHE A 359 22.37 -7.63 20.89
C PHE A 359 23.45 -8.71 20.77
N ASP A 360 23.19 -9.78 20.01
CA ASP A 360 24.13 -10.87 19.79
C ASP A 360 25.23 -10.47 18.77
N ASP A 361 24.80 -9.77 17.69
CA ASP A 361 25.71 -9.22 16.69
C ASP A 361 25.20 -7.84 16.21
N PRO A 362 25.69 -6.74 16.81
CA PRO A 362 25.28 -5.39 16.46
C PRO A 362 25.67 -4.96 15.03
N TYR A 363 26.60 -5.68 14.38
CA TYR A 363 27.09 -5.37 13.05
C TYR A 363 26.58 -6.31 11.96
N LYS A 364 25.65 -7.22 12.27
CA LYS A 364 25.14 -8.23 11.31
C LYS A 364 24.55 -7.63 10.02
N TYR A 365 24.00 -6.43 10.09
CA TYR A 365 23.50 -5.69 8.92
C TYR A 365 24.60 -4.85 8.22
N CYS A 366 25.79 -4.71 8.82
CA CYS A 366 26.88 -3.85 8.33
C CYS A 366 27.89 -4.63 7.47
N ASN A 367 27.43 -5.28 6.40
CA ASN A 367 28.26 -6.11 5.54
C ASN A 367 28.40 -5.53 4.12
N VAL A 368 29.48 -4.81 3.87
CA VAL A 368 29.79 -4.18 2.56
C VAL A 368 29.77 -5.16 1.38
N LYS A 369 30.12 -6.43 1.58
CA LYS A 369 30.08 -7.43 0.51
C LYS A 369 28.63 -7.76 0.12
N ARG A 370 27.71 -7.79 1.11
CA ARG A 370 26.28 -7.97 0.84
C ARG A 370 25.74 -6.80 0.04
N ALA A 371 26.01 -5.54 0.44
CA ALA A 371 25.57 -4.36 -0.26
C ALA A 371 25.93 -4.40 -1.74
N LYS A 372 27.19 -4.69 -2.05
CA LYS A 372 27.68 -4.80 -3.44
C LYS A 372 27.05 -5.94 -4.25
N LYS A 373 26.63 -7.03 -3.59
CA LYS A 373 26.12 -8.23 -4.25
C LYS A 373 24.59 -8.25 -4.38
N GLU A 374 23.86 -7.65 -3.42
CA GLU A 374 22.43 -7.86 -3.22
C GLU A 374 21.58 -6.68 -3.65
N ILE A 375 22.14 -5.45 -3.71
CA ILE A 375 21.40 -4.23 -4.05
C ILE A 375 21.35 -4.01 -5.57
N TYR A 376 20.17 -3.68 -6.09
CA TYR A 376 19.91 -3.30 -7.48
C TYR A 376 20.39 -4.33 -8.52
N THR A 377 20.22 -5.60 -8.20
CA THR A 377 20.68 -6.70 -9.07
C THR A 377 19.86 -6.80 -10.36
N PRO A 378 20.43 -7.35 -11.45
CA PRO A 378 19.67 -7.63 -12.67
C PRO A 378 18.45 -8.51 -12.42
N GLN A 379 18.52 -9.46 -11.50
CA GLN A 379 17.42 -10.35 -11.13
C GLN A 379 16.28 -9.59 -10.44
N ASN A 380 16.61 -8.70 -9.49
CA ASN A 380 15.63 -7.88 -8.80
C ASN A 380 14.93 -6.93 -9.79
N ARG A 381 15.69 -6.31 -10.70
CA ARG A 381 15.18 -5.46 -11.77
C ARG A 381 14.28 -6.22 -12.76
N ALA A 382 14.68 -7.42 -13.15
CA ALA A 382 13.84 -8.28 -14.00
C ALA A 382 12.49 -8.60 -13.34
N PHE A 383 12.50 -8.85 -12.02
CA PHE A 383 11.26 -9.05 -11.26
C PHE A 383 10.44 -7.74 -11.15
N SER A 384 11.08 -6.58 -11.00
CA SER A 384 10.38 -5.28 -11.04
C SER A 384 9.64 -5.09 -12.36
N ARG A 385 10.27 -5.40 -13.52
CA ARG A 385 9.63 -5.37 -14.84
C ARG A 385 8.44 -6.36 -14.93
N GLU A 386 8.63 -7.58 -14.43
CA GLU A 386 7.59 -8.61 -14.48
C GLU A 386 6.35 -8.19 -13.69
N ILE A 387 6.54 -7.76 -12.43
CA ILE A 387 5.40 -7.39 -11.58
C ILE A 387 4.73 -6.11 -12.10
N ALA A 388 5.47 -5.14 -12.63
CA ALA A 388 4.89 -3.94 -13.21
C ALA A 388 3.89 -4.27 -14.33
N ALA A 389 4.26 -5.16 -15.27
CA ALA A 389 3.36 -5.58 -16.33
C ALA A 389 2.07 -6.25 -15.83
N LYS A 390 2.11 -6.95 -14.68
CA LYS A 390 0.94 -7.57 -14.04
C LYS A 390 0.00 -6.56 -13.38
N THR A 391 0.49 -5.35 -13.07
CA THR A 391 -0.30 -4.32 -12.36
C THR A 391 -1.04 -3.38 -13.28
N PHE A 392 -0.63 -3.27 -14.54
CA PHE A 392 -1.25 -2.34 -15.48
C PHE A 392 -2.66 -2.78 -15.84
N VAL A 393 -3.59 -1.83 -15.83
CA VAL A 393 -5.01 -2.09 -16.05
C VAL A 393 -5.41 -1.58 -17.43
N LEU A 394 -5.83 -2.49 -18.30
CA LEU A 394 -6.42 -2.14 -19.60
C LEU A 394 -7.87 -1.72 -19.36
N LEU A 395 -8.15 -0.42 -19.45
CA LEU A 395 -9.48 0.14 -19.19
C LEU A 395 -10.37 0.11 -20.44
N LYS A 396 -9.78 0.24 -21.62
CA LYS A 396 -10.50 0.26 -22.90
C LYS A 396 -9.62 -0.26 -24.03
N ASN A 397 -10.20 -1.03 -24.98
CA ASN A 397 -9.51 -1.52 -26.17
C ASN A 397 -10.50 -1.79 -27.33
N GLU A 398 -11.09 -0.73 -27.88
CA GLU A 398 -12.02 -0.83 -29.02
C GLU A 398 -11.29 -1.26 -30.29
N GLY A 399 -11.92 -2.14 -31.04
CA GLY A 399 -11.38 -2.63 -32.31
C GLY A 399 -10.08 -3.44 -32.16
N ASN A 400 -9.73 -3.87 -30.93
CA ASN A 400 -8.47 -4.57 -30.63
C ASN A 400 -7.25 -3.77 -31.13
N LEU A 401 -7.23 -2.45 -30.87
CA LEU A 401 -6.13 -1.58 -31.24
C LEU A 401 -4.83 -1.99 -30.55
N LEU A 402 -4.90 -2.47 -29.33
CA LEU A 402 -3.83 -3.13 -28.60
C LEU A 402 -3.95 -4.66 -28.71
N PRO A 403 -2.84 -5.42 -28.83
CA PRO A 403 -1.44 -4.93 -28.84
C PRO A 403 -1.06 -4.31 -30.19
N LEU A 404 -0.15 -3.32 -30.11
CA LEU A 404 0.37 -2.62 -31.28
C LEU A 404 1.25 -3.52 -32.16
N GLN A 405 1.19 -3.31 -33.47
CA GLN A 405 2.10 -3.94 -34.40
C GLN A 405 3.46 -3.22 -34.42
N ARG A 406 4.56 -3.99 -34.45
CA ARG A 406 5.92 -3.46 -34.55
C ARG A 406 6.27 -3.10 -36.00
N LYS A 407 5.57 -2.13 -36.59
CA LYS A 407 5.77 -1.68 -37.97
C LYS A 407 5.36 -0.21 -38.14
N GLY A 408 5.79 0.40 -39.27
CA GLY A 408 5.40 1.78 -39.61
C GLY A 408 6.03 2.82 -38.70
N LYS A 409 5.31 3.92 -38.47
CA LYS A 409 5.74 5.06 -37.66
C LYS A 409 4.83 5.23 -36.45
N ILE A 410 5.40 5.19 -35.28
CA ILE A 410 4.68 5.38 -34.02
C ILE A 410 5.11 6.70 -33.39
N ALA A 411 4.17 7.62 -33.18
CA ALA A 411 4.42 8.85 -32.44
C ALA A 411 4.21 8.60 -30.94
N LEU A 412 5.25 8.78 -30.14
CA LEU A 412 5.16 8.83 -28.69
C LEU A 412 5.11 10.30 -28.26
N ILE A 413 3.98 10.73 -27.70
CA ILE A 413 3.73 12.14 -27.38
C ILE A 413 3.25 12.26 -25.93
N GLY A 414 3.76 13.24 -25.22
CA GLY A 414 3.32 13.56 -23.86
C GLY A 414 4.46 13.89 -22.90
N PRO A 415 4.17 14.65 -21.84
CA PRO A 415 5.19 15.09 -20.87
C PRO A 415 5.79 13.94 -20.05
N LEU A 416 5.12 12.78 -19.98
CA LEU A 416 5.55 11.63 -19.20
C LEU A 416 6.21 10.53 -20.04
N ALA A 417 6.39 10.77 -21.34
CA ALA A 417 6.96 9.80 -22.29
C ALA A 417 8.47 9.55 -22.06
N ASP A 418 9.22 10.60 -21.72
CA ASP A 418 10.67 10.55 -21.52
C ASP A 418 11.08 11.26 -20.24
N ASN A 419 10.64 10.70 -19.10
CA ASN A 419 10.93 11.23 -17.77
C ASN A 419 11.28 10.09 -16.82
N SER A 420 12.58 9.81 -16.64
CA SER A 420 13.07 8.74 -15.77
C SER A 420 12.67 8.96 -14.31
N LYS A 421 12.67 10.21 -13.85
CA LYS A 421 12.41 10.56 -12.45
C LYS A 421 10.96 10.32 -12.03
N ASN A 422 10.05 10.28 -13.01
CA ASN A 422 8.63 10.06 -12.78
C ASN A 422 8.24 8.58 -12.63
N MET A 423 9.02 7.66 -13.18
CA MET A 423 8.64 6.24 -13.32
C MET A 423 8.42 5.51 -12.00
N SER A 424 9.15 5.89 -10.96
CA SER A 424 9.08 5.24 -9.64
C SER A 424 7.86 5.66 -8.81
N GLY A 425 7.29 6.83 -9.06
CA GLY A 425 6.22 7.38 -8.21
C GLY A 425 6.72 7.94 -6.87
N THR A 426 5.78 8.25 -5.99
CA THR A 426 6.03 8.80 -4.65
C THR A 426 6.75 7.81 -3.74
N TRP A 427 7.38 8.31 -2.66
CA TRP A 427 8.06 7.51 -1.62
C TRP A 427 9.11 6.51 -2.14
N SER A 428 9.81 6.86 -3.18
CA SER A 428 10.99 6.14 -3.70
C SER A 428 12.29 6.84 -3.26
N VAL A 429 12.48 6.95 -1.95
CA VAL A 429 13.44 7.86 -1.30
C VAL A 429 14.92 7.56 -1.59
N VAL A 430 15.24 6.31 -1.92
CA VAL A 430 16.61 5.87 -2.22
C VAL A 430 16.77 5.38 -3.66
N ALA A 431 15.76 5.57 -4.51
CA ALA A 431 15.75 5.15 -5.89
C ALA A 431 16.90 5.74 -6.72
N ARG A 432 17.39 4.97 -7.67
CA ARG A 432 18.30 5.45 -8.72
C ARG A 432 17.47 6.06 -9.85
N LEU A 433 16.90 7.24 -9.62
CA LEU A 433 15.90 7.86 -10.51
C LEU A 433 16.38 8.04 -11.95
N ASP A 434 17.67 8.33 -12.16
CA ASP A 434 18.23 8.52 -13.50
C ASP A 434 18.43 7.19 -14.26
N ASP A 435 18.47 6.05 -13.55
CA ASP A 435 18.60 4.71 -14.14
C ASP A 435 17.25 4.12 -14.56
N ASN A 436 16.13 4.72 -14.15
CA ASN A 436 14.79 4.25 -14.48
C ASN A 436 14.56 4.22 -16.00
N LYS A 437 13.86 3.18 -16.46
CA LYS A 437 13.53 3.01 -17.88
C LYS A 437 12.37 3.90 -18.28
N THR A 438 12.60 4.84 -19.20
CA THR A 438 11.55 5.68 -19.80
C THR A 438 10.81 4.94 -20.91
N ILE A 439 9.57 5.36 -21.23
CA ILE A 439 8.83 4.78 -22.36
C ILE A 439 9.59 5.01 -23.66
N LEU A 440 10.13 6.22 -23.89
CA LEU A 440 10.87 6.54 -25.10
C LEU A 440 12.10 5.65 -25.30
N GLY A 441 12.93 5.53 -24.28
CA GLY A 441 14.13 4.67 -24.31
C GLY A 441 13.80 3.20 -24.57
N SER A 442 12.78 2.69 -23.87
CA SER A 442 12.32 1.31 -24.00
C SER A 442 11.66 1.04 -25.36
N MET A 443 10.84 1.97 -25.87
CA MET A 443 10.17 1.83 -27.16
C MET A 443 11.16 1.85 -28.32
N LYS A 444 12.13 2.75 -28.32
CA LYS A 444 13.22 2.76 -29.31
C LYS A 444 13.95 1.44 -29.37
N LYS A 445 14.28 0.88 -28.21
CA LYS A 445 14.95 -0.44 -28.09
C LYS A 445 14.05 -1.58 -28.59
N ALA A 446 12.78 -1.62 -28.22
CA ALA A 446 11.83 -2.68 -28.60
C ALA A 446 11.51 -2.70 -30.10
N LEU A 447 11.63 -1.55 -30.76
CA LEU A 447 11.30 -1.33 -32.16
C LEU A 447 12.52 -1.21 -33.08
N GLU A 448 13.72 -1.33 -32.55
CA GLU A 448 14.97 -1.23 -33.34
C GLU A 448 14.92 -2.18 -34.57
N GLY A 449 15.14 -1.61 -35.76
CA GLY A 449 15.07 -2.32 -37.01
C GLY A 449 13.67 -2.79 -37.47
N LYS A 450 12.57 -2.43 -36.75
CA LYS A 450 11.20 -2.87 -37.05
C LYS A 450 10.25 -1.74 -37.35
N ALA A 451 10.33 -0.63 -36.61
CA ALA A 451 9.45 0.53 -36.75
C ALA A 451 10.18 1.81 -36.38
N GLU A 452 9.71 2.94 -36.87
CA GLU A 452 10.24 4.27 -36.55
C GLU A 452 9.50 4.85 -35.34
N VAL A 453 10.22 5.35 -34.34
CA VAL A 453 9.67 6.04 -33.19
C VAL A 453 9.90 7.54 -33.34
N LEU A 454 8.82 8.27 -33.46
CA LEU A 454 8.80 9.75 -33.48
C LEU A 454 8.45 10.22 -32.06
N TYR A 455 9.01 11.34 -31.61
CA TYR A 455 8.79 11.82 -30.24
C TYR A 455 8.54 13.34 -30.22
N ALA A 456 7.59 13.74 -29.36
CA ALA A 456 7.43 15.13 -28.93
C ALA A 456 6.92 15.18 -27.48
N LYS A 457 7.40 16.12 -26.68
CA LYS A 457 6.89 16.35 -25.32
C LYS A 457 5.43 16.85 -25.34
N GLY A 458 5.11 17.73 -26.24
CA GLY A 458 3.77 18.24 -26.57
C GLY A 458 3.17 19.23 -25.59
N SER A 459 3.40 19.08 -24.28
CA SER A 459 2.97 20.04 -23.25
C SER A 459 3.86 19.95 -22.01
N ASN A 460 3.74 20.92 -21.12
CA ASN A 460 4.13 20.78 -19.72
C ASN A 460 3.05 20.01 -18.95
N LEU A 461 3.26 19.74 -17.67
CA LEU A 461 2.28 19.03 -16.83
C LEU A 461 1.00 19.85 -16.65
N MET A 462 1.17 21.16 -16.39
CA MET A 462 0.09 22.15 -16.21
C MET A 462 0.46 23.46 -16.86
N TYR A 463 -0.52 24.34 -17.11
CA TYR A 463 -0.22 25.69 -17.57
C TYR A 463 0.37 26.57 -16.48
N ASP A 464 -0.16 26.48 -15.26
CA ASP A 464 0.30 27.27 -14.13
C ASP A 464 1.66 26.76 -13.62
N ALA A 465 2.71 27.53 -13.91
CA ALA A 465 4.08 27.18 -13.54
C ALA A 465 4.31 27.08 -12.01
N LYS A 466 3.58 27.88 -11.22
CA LYS A 466 3.68 27.83 -9.75
C LYS A 466 3.07 26.56 -9.20
N ARG A 467 1.86 26.20 -9.65
CA ARG A 467 1.21 24.93 -9.27
C ARG A 467 2.03 23.73 -9.73
N GLU A 468 2.64 23.79 -10.91
CA GLU A 468 3.53 22.73 -11.39
C GLU A 468 4.76 22.60 -10.47
N ALA A 469 5.37 23.73 -10.07
CA ALA A 469 6.50 23.73 -9.16
C ALA A 469 6.11 23.19 -7.75
N ASP A 470 4.92 23.52 -7.25
CA ASP A 470 4.41 23.00 -5.98
C ASP A 470 4.16 21.48 -6.07
N ALA A 471 3.71 20.96 -7.23
CA ALA A 471 3.49 19.53 -7.49
C ALA A 471 4.78 18.76 -7.85
N THR A 472 5.94 19.41 -7.88
CA THR A 472 7.24 18.82 -8.23
C THR A 472 8.34 19.29 -7.29
N MET A 473 7.99 19.50 -6.01
CA MET A 473 8.84 20.14 -5.00
C MET A 473 10.17 19.43 -4.73
N PHE A 474 10.27 18.13 -5.00
CA PHE A 474 11.51 17.37 -4.86
C PHE A 474 12.37 17.37 -6.14
N GLY A 475 12.07 18.26 -7.10
CA GLY A 475 12.86 18.42 -8.33
C GLY A 475 12.80 17.22 -9.28
N ARG A 476 11.76 16.37 -9.18
CA ARG A 476 11.57 15.19 -10.02
C ARG A 476 11.09 15.54 -11.43
N GLU A 477 10.46 16.69 -11.58
CA GLU A 477 9.95 17.18 -12.87
C GLU A 477 10.70 18.43 -13.29
N MET A 478 10.86 18.59 -14.60
CA MET A 478 11.46 19.78 -15.19
C MET A 478 10.51 20.38 -16.22
N ARG A 479 10.08 21.62 -15.94
CA ARG A 479 9.27 22.38 -16.87
C ARG A 479 10.09 22.76 -18.11
N ASP A 480 9.49 22.56 -19.30
CA ASP A 480 10.04 23.03 -20.57
C ASP A 480 9.81 24.56 -20.70
N SER A 481 10.83 25.28 -21.10
CA SER A 481 10.76 26.75 -21.25
C SER A 481 10.11 27.20 -22.54
N ARG A 482 9.88 26.30 -23.51
CA ARG A 482 9.19 26.60 -24.75
C ARG A 482 7.74 27.03 -24.51
N SER A 483 7.20 27.83 -25.42
CA SER A 483 5.80 28.22 -25.37
C SER A 483 4.85 27.02 -25.60
N LYS A 484 3.60 27.15 -25.17
CA LYS A 484 2.54 26.20 -25.46
C LYS A 484 2.41 25.95 -26.97
N GLU A 485 2.44 27.00 -27.73
CA GLU A 485 2.26 26.98 -29.20
C GLU A 485 3.38 26.22 -29.88
N GLU A 486 4.63 26.44 -29.49
CA GLU A 486 5.80 25.72 -30.03
C GLU A 486 5.74 24.23 -29.72
N MET A 487 5.45 23.85 -28.46
CA MET A 487 5.36 22.47 -28.06
C MET A 487 4.20 21.75 -28.75
N LEU A 488 3.04 22.39 -28.84
CA LEU A 488 1.86 21.84 -29.49
C LEU A 488 2.09 21.69 -31.01
N LYS A 489 2.73 22.66 -31.66
CA LYS A 489 3.07 22.58 -33.07
C LYS A 489 3.99 21.38 -33.34
N GLU A 490 5.07 21.22 -32.57
CA GLU A 490 5.96 20.05 -32.67
C GLU A 490 5.19 18.75 -32.55
N ALA A 491 4.31 18.64 -31.54
CA ALA A 491 3.50 17.45 -31.31
C ALA A 491 2.59 17.12 -32.49
N LEU A 492 1.95 18.13 -33.09
CA LEU A 492 1.09 17.95 -34.26
C LEU A 492 1.90 17.58 -35.50
N ASP A 493 3.06 18.21 -35.72
CA ASP A 493 3.96 17.88 -36.84
C ASP A 493 4.46 16.41 -36.74
N VAL A 494 4.76 15.92 -35.53
CA VAL A 494 5.13 14.54 -35.24
C VAL A 494 3.93 13.61 -35.47
N ALA A 495 2.75 13.94 -34.93
CA ALA A 495 1.54 13.15 -35.06
C ALA A 495 1.10 12.98 -36.53
N GLN A 496 1.24 13.99 -37.38
CA GLN A 496 0.91 13.93 -38.81
C GLN A 496 1.74 12.89 -39.56
N GLN A 497 3.01 12.72 -39.19
CA GLN A 497 3.94 11.79 -39.84
C GLN A 497 3.73 10.34 -39.38
N ALA A 498 2.99 10.12 -38.31
CA ALA A 498 2.81 8.79 -37.69
C ALA A 498 1.57 8.06 -38.24
N ASP A 499 1.59 6.74 -38.13
CA ASP A 499 0.44 5.87 -38.41
C ASP A 499 -0.46 5.77 -37.14
N ILE A 500 0.13 5.83 -35.96
CA ILE A 500 -0.54 5.72 -34.67
C ILE A 500 0.17 6.60 -33.62
N ILE A 501 -0.59 7.08 -32.65
CA ILE A 501 -0.09 7.88 -31.53
C ILE A 501 -0.21 7.08 -30.24
N VAL A 502 0.87 7.09 -29.44
CA VAL A 502 0.88 6.68 -28.04
C VAL A 502 1.01 7.96 -27.21
N ALA A 503 -0.03 8.33 -26.48
CA ALA A 503 -0.06 9.55 -25.67
C ALA A 503 0.26 9.19 -24.19
N ALA A 504 1.42 9.61 -23.69
CA ALA A 504 1.88 9.35 -22.32
C ALA A 504 1.62 10.57 -21.44
N VAL A 505 0.53 10.51 -20.66
CA VAL A 505 -0.04 11.64 -19.92
C VAL A 505 -0.54 11.20 -18.53
N GLY A 506 -0.99 12.14 -17.72
CA GLY A 506 -1.58 11.90 -16.41
C GLY A 506 -0.93 12.68 -15.28
N GLU A 507 -0.92 12.10 -14.09
CA GLU A 507 -0.24 12.68 -12.92
C GLU A 507 1.27 12.48 -13.01
N SER A 508 2.03 13.48 -12.54
CA SER A 508 3.43 13.25 -12.16
C SER A 508 3.53 12.54 -10.82
N SER A 509 4.71 12.01 -10.51
CA SER A 509 4.98 11.28 -9.27
C SER A 509 4.62 12.06 -8.01
N GLU A 510 4.79 13.39 -8.01
CA GLU A 510 4.54 14.27 -6.87
C GLU A 510 3.09 14.82 -6.85
N MET A 511 2.28 14.54 -7.86
CA MET A 511 0.84 14.88 -7.84
C MET A 511 0.01 13.91 -7.02
N SER A 512 0.60 12.81 -6.58
CA SER A 512 0.04 11.84 -5.63
C SER A 512 1.07 11.53 -4.53
N GLY A 513 0.64 10.92 -3.44
CA GLY A 513 1.43 10.72 -2.23
C GLY A 513 1.09 11.75 -1.16
N GLU A 514 2.00 11.91 -0.21
CA GLU A 514 1.84 12.83 0.92
C GLU A 514 1.78 14.29 0.47
N CYS A 515 0.98 15.10 1.15
CA CYS A 515 0.71 16.53 0.82
C CYS A 515 0.14 16.77 -0.59
N SER A 516 -0.38 15.76 -1.27
CA SER A 516 -0.80 15.84 -2.67
C SER A 516 -2.29 15.63 -2.87
N SER A 517 -3.11 16.20 -2.00
CA SER A 517 -4.58 16.19 -2.15
C SER A 517 -5.03 17.02 -3.34
N ARG A 518 -5.99 16.51 -4.12
CA ARG A 518 -6.54 17.19 -5.31
C ARG A 518 -8.05 17.33 -5.22
N THR A 519 -8.57 18.51 -5.51
CA THR A 519 -10.02 18.76 -5.61
C THR A 519 -10.58 18.39 -6.97
N ASN A 520 -9.79 18.51 -8.04
CA ASN A 520 -10.12 18.07 -9.39
C ASN A 520 -9.28 16.84 -9.74
N LEU A 521 -9.93 15.74 -10.09
CA LEU A 521 -9.32 14.46 -10.44
C LEU A 521 -9.26 14.20 -11.95
N GLU A 522 -9.61 15.20 -12.77
CA GLU A 522 -9.49 15.10 -14.22
C GLU A 522 -8.04 15.27 -14.68
N MET A 523 -7.81 14.98 -15.97
CA MET A 523 -6.53 15.24 -16.65
C MET A 523 -6.10 16.71 -16.47
N PRO A 524 -4.83 16.98 -16.13
CA PRO A 524 -4.33 18.35 -16.02
C PRO A 524 -4.54 19.16 -17.31
N ASP A 525 -4.80 20.46 -17.16
CA ASP A 525 -5.28 21.38 -18.21
C ASP A 525 -4.40 21.40 -19.48
N ALA A 526 -3.07 21.51 -19.32
CA ALA A 526 -2.14 21.53 -20.46
C ALA A 526 -2.15 20.22 -21.23
N GLN A 527 -2.27 19.09 -20.53
CA GLN A 527 -2.31 17.77 -21.14
C GLN A 527 -3.68 17.49 -21.78
N LYS A 528 -4.76 18.01 -21.17
CA LYS A 528 -6.11 17.94 -21.75
C LYS A 528 -6.18 18.63 -23.10
N ASP A 529 -5.63 19.85 -23.21
CA ASP A 529 -5.57 20.59 -24.47
C ASP A 529 -4.72 19.87 -25.52
N LEU A 530 -3.60 19.27 -25.12
CA LEU A 530 -2.78 18.42 -26.00
C LEU A 530 -3.62 17.26 -26.56
N LEU A 531 -4.33 16.52 -25.70
CA LEU A 531 -5.19 15.39 -26.11
C LEU A 531 -6.30 15.83 -27.07
N ILE A 532 -6.93 16.98 -26.82
CA ILE A 532 -7.95 17.56 -27.71
C ILE A 532 -7.36 17.87 -29.07
N ALA A 533 -6.14 18.39 -29.12
CA ALA A 533 -5.47 18.73 -30.38
C ALA A 533 -5.04 17.46 -31.15
N LEU A 534 -4.47 16.47 -30.45
CA LEU A 534 -4.09 15.19 -31.04
C LEU A 534 -5.30 14.43 -31.61
N LYS A 535 -6.45 14.46 -30.94
CA LYS A 535 -7.69 13.86 -31.44
C LYS A 535 -8.12 14.44 -32.80
N LYS A 536 -7.93 15.75 -33.01
CA LYS A 536 -8.27 16.42 -34.29
C LYS A 536 -7.43 15.94 -35.47
N THR A 537 -6.32 15.27 -35.27
CA THR A 537 -5.50 14.68 -36.34
C THR A 537 -6.19 13.51 -37.04
N GLY A 538 -7.20 12.91 -36.40
CA GLY A 538 -7.91 11.72 -36.91
C GLY A 538 -7.08 10.42 -36.79
N LYS A 539 -5.87 10.45 -36.26
CA LYS A 539 -5.02 9.28 -36.07
C LYS A 539 -5.55 8.44 -34.90
N PRO A 540 -5.43 7.11 -34.92
CA PRO A 540 -5.73 6.29 -33.76
C PRO A 540 -4.77 6.61 -32.61
N ILE A 541 -5.32 6.73 -31.39
CA ILE A 541 -4.55 7.11 -30.20
C ILE A 541 -4.71 6.03 -29.13
N VAL A 542 -3.58 5.56 -28.60
CA VAL A 542 -3.51 4.78 -27.36
C VAL A 542 -3.14 5.73 -26.24
N LEU A 543 -3.99 5.83 -25.24
CA LEU A 543 -3.72 6.62 -24.04
C LEU A 543 -2.98 5.75 -23.02
N VAL A 544 -1.76 6.13 -22.63
CA VAL A 544 -0.99 5.57 -21.53
C VAL A 544 -1.11 6.56 -20.37
N ASN A 545 -1.95 6.21 -19.39
CA ASN A 545 -2.29 7.09 -18.26
C ASN A 545 -1.49 6.75 -17.02
N PHE A 546 -0.76 7.74 -16.49
CA PHE A 546 -0.08 7.68 -15.20
C PHE A 546 -0.98 8.27 -14.11
N SER A 547 -1.11 7.60 -12.98
CA SER A 547 -1.77 8.15 -11.80
C SER A 547 -1.39 7.38 -10.53
N GLY A 548 -1.48 8.04 -9.37
CA GLY A 548 -1.35 7.39 -8.07
C GLY A 548 -2.69 7.16 -7.37
N ARG A 549 -3.81 7.37 -8.08
CA ARG A 549 -5.16 7.32 -7.52
C ARG A 549 -6.22 6.97 -8.56
N ALA A 550 -7.44 6.69 -8.14
CA ALA A 550 -8.59 6.57 -9.03
C ALA A 550 -8.98 7.96 -9.56
N THR A 551 -8.68 8.24 -10.82
CA THR A 551 -8.95 9.53 -11.48
C THR A 551 -10.29 9.54 -12.22
N VAL A 552 -10.82 10.73 -12.52
CA VAL A 552 -11.98 10.92 -13.39
C VAL A 552 -11.50 10.92 -14.84
N MET A 553 -11.93 9.93 -15.62
CA MET A 553 -11.50 9.72 -17.01
C MET A 553 -12.69 9.64 -17.99
N THR A 554 -13.81 10.25 -17.64
CA THR A 554 -15.06 10.17 -18.44
C THR A 554 -14.85 10.68 -19.85
N TRP A 555 -14.22 11.83 -20.02
CA TRP A 555 -13.94 12.38 -21.34
C TRP A 555 -12.95 11.53 -22.13
N GLU A 556 -11.89 11.01 -21.48
CA GLU A 556 -10.89 10.15 -22.12
C GLU A 556 -11.53 8.85 -22.60
N GLN A 557 -12.40 8.27 -21.78
CA GLN A 557 -13.13 7.06 -22.09
C GLN A 557 -14.06 7.22 -23.30
N GLU A 558 -14.71 8.38 -23.44
CA GLU A 558 -15.59 8.68 -24.58
C GLU A 558 -14.81 8.99 -25.87
N ASN A 559 -13.56 9.45 -25.79
CA ASN A 559 -12.85 10.05 -26.90
C ASN A 559 -11.69 9.22 -27.45
N PHE A 560 -11.19 8.20 -26.72
CA PHE A 560 -10.07 7.39 -27.16
C PHE A 560 -10.44 5.91 -27.27
N PRO A 561 -9.96 5.19 -28.30
CA PRO A 561 -10.29 3.79 -28.53
C PRO A 561 -9.54 2.83 -27.59
N ALA A 562 -8.38 3.23 -27.04
CA ALA A 562 -7.62 2.39 -26.13
C ALA A 562 -7.03 3.21 -24.99
N ILE A 563 -7.17 2.70 -23.74
CA ILE A 563 -6.68 3.31 -22.51
C ILE A 563 -5.99 2.24 -21.67
N LEU A 564 -4.69 2.40 -21.46
CA LEU A 564 -3.88 1.60 -20.56
C LEU A 564 -3.49 2.45 -19.35
N ASN A 565 -3.97 2.11 -18.18
CA ASN A 565 -3.61 2.77 -16.93
C ASN A 565 -2.39 2.08 -16.33
N VAL A 566 -1.27 2.81 -16.26
CA VAL A 566 0.04 2.23 -15.91
C VAL A 566 0.51 2.61 -14.52
N TRP A 567 -0.23 3.47 -13.83
CA TRP A 567 0.12 3.95 -12.48
C TRP A 567 1.54 4.55 -12.46
N PHE A 568 2.36 4.11 -11.49
CA PHE A 568 3.81 4.31 -11.45
C PHE A 568 4.45 2.93 -11.26
N GLY A 569 5.08 2.41 -12.29
CA GLY A 569 5.49 1.00 -12.40
C GLY A 569 6.87 0.69 -11.83
N GLY A 570 7.57 1.65 -11.21
CA GLY A 570 8.90 1.43 -10.64
C GLY A 570 10.04 1.60 -11.65
N CYS A 571 11.24 1.11 -11.27
CA CYS A 571 12.48 1.39 -12.01
C CYS A 571 12.52 0.79 -13.44
N GLU A 572 11.74 -0.24 -13.73
CA GLU A 572 11.66 -0.91 -15.05
C GLU A 572 10.33 -0.62 -15.78
N SER A 573 9.60 0.43 -15.37
CA SER A 573 8.26 0.77 -15.85
C SER A 573 8.19 0.93 -17.36
N GLY A 574 9.16 1.62 -17.99
CA GLY A 574 9.18 1.84 -19.43
C GLY A 574 9.25 0.54 -20.24
N ASP A 575 10.11 -0.41 -19.82
CA ASP A 575 10.22 -1.73 -20.42
C ASP A 575 8.91 -2.54 -20.24
N ALA A 576 8.31 -2.51 -19.04
CA ALA A 576 7.05 -3.19 -18.75
C ALA A 576 5.87 -2.62 -19.57
N ILE A 577 5.80 -1.28 -19.73
CA ILE A 577 4.80 -0.62 -20.57
C ILE A 577 4.93 -1.09 -22.02
N CYS A 578 6.16 -1.13 -22.55
CA CYS A 578 6.41 -1.63 -23.90
C CYS A 578 6.04 -3.11 -24.06
N ASP A 579 6.31 -3.96 -23.05
CA ASP A 579 5.90 -5.37 -23.08
C ASP A 579 4.38 -5.51 -23.25
N VAL A 580 3.61 -4.69 -22.54
CA VAL A 580 2.16 -4.71 -22.67
C VAL A 580 1.71 -4.08 -23.98
N LEU A 581 2.21 -2.90 -24.35
CA LEU A 581 1.82 -2.22 -25.60
C LEU A 581 2.01 -3.09 -26.84
N PHE A 582 3.08 -3.90 -26.88
CA PHE A 582 3.43 -4.73 -28.04
C PHE A 582 3.05 -6.21 -27.87
N GLY A 583 2.37 -6.60 -26.79
CA GLY A 583 1.83 -7.94 -26.58
C GLY A 583 2.84 -9.01 -26.16
N ASP A 584 4.05 -8.61 -25.69
CA ASP A 584 4.98 -9.54 -25.05
C ASP A 584 4.46 -10.00 -23.69
N LYS A 585 3.63 -9.16 -23.06
CA LYS A 585 2.83 -9.47 -21.87
C LYS A 585 1.36 -9.11 -22.12
N VAL A 586 0.49 -9.98 -21.70
CA VAL A 586 -0.96 -9.77 -21.80
C VAL A 586 -1.43 -9.06 -20.53
N PRO A 587 -2.16 -7.94 -20.61
CA PRO A 587 -2.64 -7.22 -19.43
C PRO A 587 -3.62 -8.10 -18.64
N SER A 588 -3.46 -8.07 -17.32
CA SER A 588 -4.25 -8.88 -16.39
C SER A 588 -4.54 -8.15 -15.07
N GLY A 589 -4.05 -6.92 -14.91
CA GLY A 589 -4.34 -6.10 -13.75
C GLY A 589 -5.81 -5.74 -13.65
N LYS A 590 -6.34 -5.68 -12.41
CA LYS A 590 -7.72 -5.26 -12.13
C LYS A 590 -7.75 -4.20 -11.05
N LEU A 591 -8.65 -3.22 -11.18
CA LEU A 591 -8.80 -2.08 -10.27
C LEU A 591 -9.09 -2.54 -8.84
N THR A 592 -8.44 -1.91 -7.90
CA THR A 592 -8.66 -2.11 -6.46
C THR A 592 -9.32 -0.90 -5.79
N ALA A 593 -9.80 0.01 -6.63
CA ALA A 593 -10.70 1.09 -6.25
C ALA A 593 -11.67 1.39 -7.39
N THR A 594 -12.86 1.81 -7.01
CA THR A 594 -13.91 2.26 -7.92
C THR A 594 -13.52 3.60 -8.55
N MET A 595 -13.56 3.72 -9.88
CA MET A 595 -13.27 4.97 -10.57
C MET A 595 -14.56 5.77 -10.85
N PRO A 596 -14.68 7.00 -10.36
CA PRO A 596 -15.89 7.80 -10.51
C PRO A 596 -15.99 8.43 -11.91
N LYS A 597 -17.21 8.73 -12.36
CA LYS A 597 -17.48 9.57 -13.55
C LYS A 597 -17.27 11.04 -13.28
N SER A 598 -17.46 11.46 -12.03
CA SER A 598 -17.36 12.84 -11.58
C SER A 598 -16.89 12.89 -10.13
N VAL A 599 -16.14 13.92 -9.76
CA VAL A 599 -15.76 14.20 -8.37
C VAL A 599 -16.98 14.32 -7.46
N GLY A 600 -18.12 14.78 -7.99
CA GLY A 600 -19.37 14.91 -7.25
C GLY A 600 -19.97 13.58 -6.76
N GLN A 601 -19.53 12.43 -7.28
CA GLN A 601 -19.96 11.11 -6.80
C GLN A 601 -19.20 10.64 -5.55
N ILE A 602 -18.09 11.27 -5.19
CA ILE A 602 -17.22 10.85 -4.10
C ILE A 602 -17.84 11.21 -2.72
N PRO A 603 -17.82 10.28 -1.76
CA PRO A 603 -17.18 8.97 -1.78
C PRO A 603 -17.99 7.91 -2.56
N LEU A 604 -17.30 7.19 -3.46
CA LEU A 604 -17.91 6.13 -4.28
C LEU A 604 -17.07 4.84 -4.14
N TYR A 605 -17.69 3.76 -3.68
CA TYR A 605 -17.05 2.46 -3.48
C TYR A 605 -18.06 1.33 -3.65
N TYR A 606 -17.61 0.14 -4.06
CA TYR A 606 -18.48 -0.96 -4.48
C TYR A 606 -19.29 -1.58 -3.33
N ASN A 607 -18.76 -1.59 -2.10
CA ASN A 607 -19.37 -2.21 -0.92
C ASN A 607 -20.16 -1.22 -0.06
N HIS A 608 -20.89 -0.31 -0.70
CA HIS A 608 -21.76 0.64 -0.01
C HIS A 608 -22.93 -0.07 0.70
N LEU A 609 -23.45 0.57 1.74
CA LEU A 609 -24.62 0.06 2.43
C LEU A 609 -25.87 0.18 1.54
N ASN A 610 -26.79 -0.74 1.72
CA ASN A 610 -28.12 -0.61 1.14
C ASN A 610 -28.89 0.55 1.79
N THR A 611 -29.69 1.27 1.02
CA THR A 611 -30.54 2.36 1.51
C THR A 611 -31.99 1.92 1.60
N GLY A 612 -32.81 2.63 2.37
CA GLY A 612 -34.24 2.36 2.43
C GLY A 612 -35.00 2.72 1.15
N ARG A 613 -34.38 3.47 0.23
CA ARG A 613 -34.94 3.88 -1.06
C ARG A 613 -33.90 3.71 -2.20
N PRO A 614 -33.45 2.48 -2.49
CA PRO A 614 -32.48 2.24 -3.53
C PRO A 614 -33.08 2.57 -4.91
N LEU A 615 -32.23 3.09 -5.79
CA LEU A 615 -32.59 3.23 -7.20
C LEU A 615 -32.68 1.83 -7.82
N LYS A 616 -33.77 1.56 -8.57
CA LYS A 616 -33.92 0.29 -9.28
C LYS A 616 -32.89 0.19 -10.41
N GLU A 617 -32.38 -0.99 -10.60
CA GLU A 617 -31.46 -1.30 -11.70
C GLU A 617 -32.03 -0.87 -13.05
N GLY A 618 -31.18 -0.35 -13.93
CA GLY A 618 -31.55 0.15 -15.25
C GLY A 618 -32.27 1.51 -15.25
N LYS A 619 -32.41 2.14 -14.09
CA LYS A 619 -32.89 3.54 -13.99
C LYS A 619 -31.74 4.46 -13.63
N TRP A 620 -31.61 5.59 -14.29
CA TRP A 620 -30.64 6.62 -13.91
C TRP A 620 -31.25 7.61 -12.89
N PHE A 621 -32.58 7.80 -12.91
CA PHE A 621 -33.30 8.70 -12.01
C PHE A 621 -34.71 8.17 -11.70
N SER A 622 -35.11 8.31 -10.45
CA SER A 622 -36.50 8.14 -10.00
C SER A 622 -36.75 9.07 -8.82
N LYS A 623 -37.92 9.72 -8.81
CA LYS A 623 -38.32 10.60 -7.68
C LYS A 623 -38.40 9.78 -6.38
N PHE A 624 -37.92 10.35 -5.27
CA PHE A 624 -37.92 9.76 -3.94
C PHE A 624 -37.03 8.51 -3.77
N THR A 625 -36.04 8.34 -4.63
CA THR A 625 -35.00 7.32 -4.49
C THR A 625 -33.60 7.97 -4.33
N SER A 626 -32.61 7.20 -3.87
CA SER A 626 -31.24 7.68 -3.69
C SER A 626 -30.53 7.75 -5.05
N ASN A 627 -30.51 8.93 -5.65
CA ASN A 627 -29.87 9.21 -6.95
C ASN A 627 -29.51 10.70 -7.10
N TYR A 628 -28.69 11.00 -8.10
CA TYR A 628 -28.37 12.36 -8.53
C TYR A 628 -29.36 12.86 -9.60
N LEU A 629 -29.41 14.18 -9.84
CA LEU A 629 -30.26 14.78 -10.88
C LEU A 629 -29.58 14.79 -12.26
N ASP A 630 -28.25 14.80 -12.30
CA ASP A 630 -27.43 15.14 -13.44
C ASP A 630 -26.47 14.03 -13.88
N ILE A 631 -26.33 12.96 -13.09
CA ILE A 631 -25.50 11.79 -13.37
C ILE A 631 -26.13 10.53 -12.76
N ASP A 632 -25.89 9.37 -13.33
CA ASP A 632 -26.30 8.10 -12.73
C ASP A 632 -25.44 7.70 -11.53
N ASN A 633 -25.87 6.70 -10.77
CA ASN A 633 -25.14 6.20 -9.60
C ASN A 633 -23.96 5.30 -9.95
N ASP A 634 -23.86 4.83 -11.21
CA ASP A 634 -22.85 3.88 -11.62
C ASP A 634 -21.45 4.54 -11.68
N PRO A 635 -20.38 3.82 -11.32
CA PRO A 635 -19.03 4.28 -11.57
C PRO A 635 -18.69 4.32 -13.06
N LEU A 636 -17.59 4.99 -13.41
CA LEU A 636 -16.99 4.86 -14.73
C LEU A 636 -16.42 3.45 -14.94
N TYR A 637 -15.65 2.98 -13.96
CA TYR A 637 -15.14 1.62 -13.90
C TYR A 637 -15.35 1.04 -12.49
N PRO A 638 -15.97 -0.14 -12.36
CA PRO A 638 -16.23 -0.74 -11.05
C PRO A 638 -14.97 -1.34 -10.43
N PHE A 639 -14.99 -1.57 -9.13
CA PHE A 639 -13.96 -2.34 -8.42
C PHE A 639 -13.79 -3.71 -9.07
N GLY A 640 -12.55 -4.16 -9.20
CA GLY A 640 -12.21 -5.43 -9.82
C GLY A 640 -12.19 -5.40 -11.36
N TYR A 641 -12.49 -4.26 -12.00
CA TYR A 641 -12.50 -4.14 -13.46
C TYR A 641 -11.10 -4.10 -14.05
N GLY A 642 -10.95 -4.74 -15.20
CA GLY A 642 -9.76 -4.71 -16.06
C GLY A 642 -9.95 -5.65 -17.23
N LEU A 643 -9.59 -5.20 -18.43
CA LEU A 643 -9.65 -5.98 -19.68
C LEU A 643 -8.33 -6.73 -19.91
N SER A 644 -8.38 -7.67 -20.83
CA SER A 644 -7.24 -8.43 -21.35
C SER A 644 -7.21 -8.36 -22.88
N TYR A 645 -6.16 -8.91 -23.53
CA TYR A 645 -6.13 -9.11 -24.99
C TYR A 645 -6.90 -10.37 -25.41
N THR A 646 -7.39 -11.12 -24.44
CA THR A 646 -8.27 -12.27 -24.64
C THR A 646 -9.61 -12.04 -23.95
N THR A 647 -10.55 -12.96 -24.13
CA THR A 647 -11.86 -12.92 -23.49
C THR A 647 -12.07 -14.18 -22.66
N PHE A 648 -12.73 -14.01 -21.50
CA PHE A 648 -13.06 -15.10 -20.61
C PHE A 648 -14.58 -15.27 -20.51
N LYS A 649 -15.04 -16.50 -20.58
CA LYS A 649 -16.45 -16.85 -20.38
C LYS A 649 -16.60 -17.59 -19.06
N TYR A 650 -17.38 -17.04 -18.17
CA TYR A 650 -17.77 -17.65 -16.91
C TYR A 650 -18.97 -18.57 -17.14
N GLY A 651 -18.84 -19.84 -16.76
CA GLY A 651 -19.93 -20.79 -16.71
C GLY A 651 -20.92 -20.46 -15.59
N LYS A 652 -21.96 -21.27 -15.44
CA LYS A 652 -22.90 -21.12 -14.32
C LYS A 652 -22.25 -21.63 -13.05
N PRO A 653 -22.16 -20.82 -11.98
CA PRO A 653 -21.61 -21.26 -10.71
C PRO A 653 -22.51 -22.31 -10.04
N THR A 654 -21.91 -23.13 -9.17
CA THR A 654 -22.60 -24.18 -8.41
C THR A 654 -22.16 -24.15 -6.96
N LEU A 655 -23.10 -24.37 -6.03
CA LEU A 655 -22.82 -24.56 -4.61
C LEU A 655 -22.74 -26.04 -4.25
N SER A 656 -21.85 -26.40 -3.33
CA SER A 656 -21.78 -27.76 -2.77
C SER A 656 -22.98 -28.05 -1.87
N SER A 657 -23.53 -27.03 -1.21
CA SER A 657 -24.77 -27.07 -0.42
C SER A 657 -25.42 -25.68 -0.41
N ASN A 658 -26.74 -25.64 -0.34
CA ASN A 658 -27.50 -24.40 -0.16
C ASN A 658 -27.77 -24.06 1.33
N THR A 659 -27.22 -24.86 2.25
CA THR A 659 -27.30 -24.60 3.71
C THR A 659 -25.95 -24.92 4.36
N MET A 660 -25.62 -24.21 5.42
CA MET A 660 -24.47 -24.47 6.30
C MET A 660 -24.79 -24.12 7.75
N THR A 661 -24.02 -24.66 8.67
CA THR A 661 -24.01 -24.32 10.10
C THR A 661 -22.67 -23.68 10.48
N ASN A 662 -22.55 -23.20 11.72
CA ASN A 662 -21.31 -22.63 12.25
C ASN A 662 -20.14 -23.65 12.38
N ASN A 663 -20.37 -24.93 12.12
CA ASN A 663 -19.37 -25.99 12.15
C ASN A 663 -19.06 -26.57 10.77
N GLU A 664 -19.63 -26.01 9.71
CA GLU A 664 -19.53 -26.50 8.34
C GLU A 664 -18.94 -25.43 7.43
N THR A 665 -18.44 -25.89 6.29
CA THR A 665 -18.03 -25.02 5.17
C THR A 665 -18.78 -25.49 3.93
N ILE A 666 -19.08 -24.53 3.04
CA ILE A 666 -19.59 -24.83 1.70
C ILE A 666 -18.62 -24.28 0.67
N SER A 667 -18.74 -24.73 -0.58
CA SER A 667 -17.93 -24.21 -1.67
C SER A 667 -18.79 -23.74 -2.82
N VAL A 668 -18.32 -22.69 -3.51
CA VAL A 668 -18.85 -22.26 -4.80
C VAL A 668 -17.81 -22.49 -5.88
N SER A 669 -18.19 -23.18 -6.95
CA SER A 669 -17.32 -23.49 -8.09
C SER A 669 -17.86 -22.89 -9.37
N VAL A 670 -16.95 -22.39 -10.23
CA VAL A 670 -17.28 -21.86 -11.54
C VAL A 670 -16.23 -22.26 -12.56
N ASP A 671 -16.67 -22.66 -13.75
CA ASP A 671 -15.79 -22.93 -14.89
C ASP A 671 -15.50 -21.63 -15.62
N ILE A 672 -14.23 -21.35 -15.91
CA ILE A 672 -13.80 -20.19 -16.67
C ILE A 672 -13.07 -20.66 -17.92
N THR A 673 -13.58 -20.28 -19.08
CA THR A 673 -13.03 -20.64 -20.39
C THR A 673 -12.37 -19.42 -21.04
N ASN A 674 -11.14 -19.55 -21.46
CA ASN A 674 -10.49 -18.57 -22.31
C ASN A 674 -10.97 -18.74 -23.76
N THR A 675 -11.86 -17.85 -24.20
CA THR A 675 -12.50 -17.89 -25.52
C THR A 675 -11.79 -17.03 -26.57
N GLY A 676 -10.74 -16.31 -26.18
CA GLY A 676 -10.00 -15.42 -27.09
C GLY A 676 -8.73 -16.06 -27.66
N ASN A 677 -7.77 -15.22 -28.03
CA ASN A 677 -6.64 -15.62 -28.86
C ASN A 677 -5.28 -15.67 -28.13
N TYR A 678 -5.22 -15.29 -26.87
CA TYR A 678 -3.98 -15.23 -26.08
C TYR A 678 -4.08 -16.10 -24.83
N ASP A 679 -2.99 -16.75 -24.45
CA ASP A 679 -2.83 -17.28 -23.10
C ASP A 679 -2.79 -16.11 -22.13
N ALA A 680 -3.56 -16.15 -21.04
CA ALA A 680 -3.64 -15.02 -20.11
C ALA A 680 -4.07 -15.45 -18.71
N ASP A 681 -3.79 -14.58 -17.75
CA ASP A 681 -4.31 -14.72 -16.40
C ASP A 681 -5.67 -14.03 -16.27
N GLU A 682 -6.58 -14.68 -15.56
CA GLU A 682 -7.85 -14.11 -15.10
C GLU A 682 -7.86 -14.05 -13.57
N ILE A 683 -8.58 -13.07 -13.03
CA ILE A 683 -8.79 -12.91 -11.58
C ILE A 683 -10.27 -13.10 -11.30
N ALA A 684 -10.62 -14.31 -10.88
CA ALA A 684 -11.97 -14.62 -10.44
C ALA A 684 -12.20 -14.04 -9.05
N GLN A 685 -13.35 -13.41 -8.82
CA GLN A 685 -13.71 -12.71 -7.59
C GLN A 685 -14.99 -13.28 -7.02
N MET A 686 -15.00 -13.53 -5.69
CA MET A 686 -16.17 -13.99 -4.95
C MET A 686 -16.59 -12.92 -3.96
N TYR A 687 -17.87 -12.56 -4.01
CA TYR A 687 -18.49 -11.59 -3.10
C TYR A 687 -19.61 -12.27 -2.32
N ILE A 688 -19.86 -11.81 -1.10
CA ILE A 688 -20.98 -12.28 -0.26
C ILE A 688 -21.81 -11.07 0.15
N ARG A 689 -23.12 -11.28 0.22
CA ARG A 689 -24.09 -10.33 0.77
C ARG A 689 -24.94 -11.03 1.81
N ASP A 690 -25.01 -10.45 2.98
CA ASP A 690 -25.98 -10.79 4.01
C ASP A 690 -27.28 -10.03 3.74
N LEU A 691 -28.39 -10.76 3.55
CA LEU A 691 -29.67 -10.16 3.18
C LEU A 691 -30.42 -9.52 4.33
N ALA A 692 -30.22 -10.03 5.55
CA ALA A 692 -30.88 -9.53 6.74
C ALA A 692 -30.06 -9.80 8.00
N ALA A 693 -29.55 -8.75 8.61
CA ALA A 693 -28.75 -8.81 9.84
C ALA A 693 -29.24 -7.77 10.86
N SER A 694 -28.69 -7.82 12.08
CA SER A 694 -28.98 -6.87 13.16
C SER A 694 -28.56 -5.42 12.83
N VAL A 695 -27.71 -5.22 11.80
CA VAL A 695 -27.27 -3.93 11.26
C VAL A 695 -27.39 -3.92 9.73
N SER A 696 -27.46 -2.74 9.13
CA SER A 696 -27.44 -2.62 7.66
C SER A 696 -26.14 -3.18 7.10
N ARG A 697 -26.26 -4.11 6.13
CA ARG A 697 -25.10 -4.76 5.50
C ARG A 697 -24.82 -4.18 4.11
N PRO A 698 -23.56 -4.24 3.65
CA PRO A 698 -23.20 -3.85 2.30
C PRO A 698 -23.96 -4.63 1.23
N VAL A 699 -24.15 -4.02 0.08
CA VAL A 699 -24.75 -4.69 -1.10
C VAL A 699 -23.93 -5.88 -1.58
N LYS A 700 -22.65 -5.91 -1.28
CA LYS A 700 -21.71 -7.03 -1.44
C LYS A 700 -20.38 -6.73 -0.77
N GLU A 701 -19.64 -7.74 -0.37
CA GLU A 701 -18.30 -7.67 0.21
C GLU A 701 -17.40 -8.73 -0.44
N LEU A 702 -16.21 -8.36 -0.88
CA LEU A 702 -15.21 -9.33 -1.36
C LEU A 702 -14.83 -10.28 -0.21
N LYS A 703 -14.89 -11.58 -0.48
CA LYS A 703 -14.53 -12.64 0.47
C LYS A 703 -13.62 -13.72 -0.13
N GLY A 704 -13.27 -13.57 -1.41
CA GLY A 704 -12.33 -14.46 -2.08
C GLY A 704 -11.95 -13.96 -3.45
N PHE A 705 -10.74 -14.30 -3.86
CA PHE A 705 -10.25 -14.09 -5.22
C PHE A 705 -9.22 -15.16 -5.57
N GLU A 706 -9.12 -15.47 -6.86
CA GLU A 706 -8.14 -16.42 -7.36
C GLU A 706 -7.58 -15.91 -8.69
N ARG A 707 -6.24 -15.81 -8.75
CA ARG A 707 -5.52 -15.50 -9.98
C ARG A 707 -5.12 -16.80 -10.67
N ILE A 708 -5.66 -17.04 -11.86
CA ILE A 708 -5.42 -18.28 -12.60
C ILE A 708 -4.94 -18.00 -14.01
N SER A 709 -3.95 -18.78 -14.47
CA SER A 709 -3.49 -18.75 -15.85
C SER A 709 -4.31 -19.73 -16.70
N ILE A 710 -4.94 -19.27 -17.78
CA ILE A 710 -5.79 -20.08 -18.65
C ILE A 710 -5.28 -19.94 -20.08
N LYS A 711 -4.87 -21.05 -20.68
CA LYS A 711 -4.44 -21.07 -22.09
C LYS A 711 -5.61 -20.82 -23.04
N LYS A 712 -5.30 -20.34 -24.24
CA LYS A 712 -6.28 -20.19 -25.30
C LYS A 712 -7.08 -21.49 -25.50
N GLY A 713 -8.42 -21.39 -25.43
CA GLY A 713 -9.34 -22.50 -25.55
C GLY A 713 -9.45 -23.42 -24.34
N GLU A 714 -8.65 -23.20 -23.30
CA GLU A 714 -8.68 -23.97 -22.06
C GLU A 714 -9.86 -23.54 -21.18
N THR A 715 -10.41 -24.49 -20.44
CA THR A 715 -11.36 -24.25 -19.34
C THR A 715 -10.73 -24.70 -18.03
N LYS A 716 -10.81 -23.87 -16.99
CA LYS A 716 -10.42 -24.20 -15.63
C LYS A 716 -11.55 -23.94 -14.65
N THR A 717 -11.68 -24.82 -13.67
CA THR A 717 -12.62 -24.65 -12.57
C THR A 717 -11.95 -23.92 -11.44
N VAL A 718 -12.55 -22.83 -10.98
CA VAL A 718 -12.18 -22.12 -9.74
C VAL A 718 -13.17 -22.50 -8.66
N THR A 719 -12.67 -22.78 -7.47
CA THR A 719 -13.48 -23.14 -6.30
C THR A 719 -13.10 -22.28 -5.12
N PHE A 720 -14.06 -21.56 -4.59
CA PHE A 720 -13.94 -20.80 -3.34
C PHE A 720 -14.60 -21.57 -2.20
N THR A 721 -13.96 -21.55 -1.04
CA THR A 721 -14.54 -22.07 0.20
C THR A 721 -15.17 -20.93 0.98
N ILE A 722 -16.39 -21.12 1.46
CA ILE A 722 -17.10 -20.19 2.33
C ILE A 722 -17.11 -20.80 3.71
N THR A 723 -16.55 -20.11 4.68
CA THR A 723 -16.47 -20.52 6.08
C THR A 723 -17.38 -19.65 6.95
N PRO A 724 -17.75 -20.07 8.16
CA PRO A 724 -18.46 -19.20 9.10
C PRO A 724 -17.73 -17.91 9.43
N GLU A 725 -16.38 -17.90 9.35
CA GLU A 725 -15.57 -16.70 9.57
C GLU A 725 -15.81 -15.63 8.49
N ASP A 726 -16.01 -16.03 7.23
CA ASP A 726 -16.27 -15.12 6.11
C ASP A 726 -17.61 -14.37 6.24
N LEU A 727 -18.53 -14.89 7.06
CA LEU A 727 -19.86 -14.35 7.32
C LEU A 727 -19.90 -13.40 8.52
N LYS A 728 -18.82 -13.32 9.29
CA LYS A 728 -18.76 -12.44 10.47
C LYS A 728 -18.64 -10.97 10.12
N PHE A 729 -19.21 -10.18 11.00
CA PHE A 729 -19.14 -8.73 10.98
C PHE A 729 -19.23 -8.16 12.41
N TYR A 730 -18.85 -6.90 12.59
CA TYR A 730 -19.09 -6.20 13.85
C TYR A 730 -20.51 -5.67 13.88
N ASN A 731 -21.29 -6.04 14.89
CA ASN A 731 -22.64 -5.55 15.13
C ASN A 731 -22.63 -4.16 15.82
N GLN A 732 -23.79 -3.69 16.30
CA GLN A 732 -23.90 -2.39 16.98
C GLN A 732 -23.15 -2.35 18.31
N GLU A 733 -23.04 -3.48 19.01
CA GLU A 733 -22.34 -3.65 20.27
C GLU A 733 -20.82 -3.90 20.08
N LEU A 734 -20.33 -3.86 18.82
CA LEU A 734 -18.97 -4.19 18.43
C LEU A 734 -18.56 -5.65 18.75
N GLU A 735 -19.52 -6.56 18.75
CA GLU A 735 -19.24 -8.00 18.78
C GLU A 735 -18.97 -8.49 17.35
N TYR A 736 -17.89 -9.26 17.17
CA TYR A 736 -17.52 -9.84 15.88
C TYR A 736 -18.13 -11.25 15.75
N LYS A 737 -19.27 -11.33 15.07
CA LYS A 737 -20.04 -12.57 14.91
C LYS A 737 -20.78 -12.64 13.58
N ASN A 738 -21.17 -13.84 13.18
CA ASN A 738 -22.16 -14.08 12.12
C ASN A 738 -23.55 -14.24 12.73
N GLU A 739 -24.56 -14.08 11.92
CA GLU A 739 -25.96 -14.25 12.30
C GLU A 739 -26.65 -15.25 11.35
N PRO A 740 -27.54 -16.14 11.85
CA PRO A 740 -28.32 -17.02 10.98
C PRO A 740 -29.21 -16.21 10.03
N GLY A 741 -29.28 -16.65 8.78
CA GLY A 741 -30.05 -15.96 7.75
C GLY A 741 -29.75 -16.41 6.33
N GLU A 742 -30.35 -15.72 5.37
CA GLU A 742 -30.09 -15.94 3.96
C GLU A 742 -28.95 -15.05 3.46
N PHE A 743 -28.11 -15.62 2.64
CA PHE A 743 -26.95 -14.98 2.02
C PHE A 743 -26.98 -15.15 0.50
N GLU A 744 -26.46 -14.16 -0.20
CA GLU A 744 -26.08 -14.27 -1.60
C GLU A 744 -24.57 -14.45 -1.73
N VAL A 745 -24.13 -15.40 -2.54
CA VAL A 745 -22.76 -15.51 -3.04
C VAL A 745 -22.75 -15.16 -4.51
N MET A 746 -21.81 -14.29 -4.89
CA MET A 746 -21.68 -13.75 -6.24
C MET A 746 -20.28 -14.05 -6.75
N VAL A 747 -20.17 -14.57 -7.98
CA VAL A 747 -18.88 -14.89 -8.61
C VAL A 747 -18.79 -14.23 -9.98
N GLY A 748 -17.68 -13.58 -10.28
CA GLY A 748 -17.48 -12.92 -11.55
C GLY A 748 -16.09 -12.26 -11.72
N PRO A 749 -15.88 -11.57 -12.85
CA PRO A 749 -14.62 -10.89 -13.16
C PRO A 749 -14.43 -9.55 -12.46
N ASN A 750 -15.47 -8.95 -11.89
CA ASN A 750 -15.45 -7.67 -11.18
C ASN A 750 -16.71 -7.53 -10.30
N SER A 751 -16.83 -6.45 -9.54
CA SER A 751 -17.96 -6.22 -8.62
C SER A 751 -19.31 -5.96 -9.30
N LYS A 752 -19.35 -5.66 -10.59
CA LYS A 752 -20.59 -5.42 -11.37
C LYS A 752 -21.04 -6.67 -12.12
N ASP A 753 -20.13 -7.31 -12.84
CA ASP A 753 -20.43 -8.45 -13.70
C ASP A 753 -20.31 -9.77 -12.92
N VAL A 754 -21.34 -10.10 -12.14
CA VAL A 754 -21.37 -11.28 -11.26
C VAL A 754 -22.59 -12.16 -11.53
N GLN A 755 -22.46 -13.46 -11.26
CA GLN A 755 -23.56 -14.41 -11.19
C GLN A 755 -23.85 -14.76 -9.73
N THR A 756 -25.12 -14.73 -9.33
CA THR A 756 -25.54 -14.85 -7.93
C THR A 756 -26.21 -16.20 -7.65
N LEU A 757 -25.88 -16.79 -6.51
CA LEU A 757 -26.54 -17.93 -5.89
C LEU A 757 -26.90 -17.58 -4.45
N THR A 758 -27.86 -18.31 -3.87
CA THR A 758 -28.29 -18.13 -2.48
C THR A 758 -28.00 -19.35 -1.62
N PHE A 759 -27.67 -19.11 -0.35
CA PHE A 759 -27.54 -20.14 0.68
C PHE A 759 -28.01 -19.62 2.03
N THR A 760 -28.22 -20.53 2.97
CA THR A 760 -28.71 -20.21 4.33
C THR A 760 -27.72 -20.67 5.38
N LEU A 761 -27.32 -19.79 6.29
CA LEU A 761 -26.67 -20.12 7.57
C LEU A 761 -27.76 -20.44 8.60
N LYS A 762 -27.70 -21.64 9.21
CA LYS A 762 -28.65 -22.14 10.24
C LYS A 762 -28.14 -21.92 11.64
#